data_18a5555a8a5868a78e3c6a2743664551
#
_entry.id   18a5555a8a5868a78e3c6a2743664551
#
_cell.length_a   1.000
_cell.length_b   1.000
_cell.length_c   1.000
_cell.angle_alpha   90.00
_cell.angle_beta   90.00
_cell.angle_gamma   90.00
#
_symmetry.space_group_name_H-M   'P 1'
#
loop_
_entity.id
_entity.type
_entity.pdbx_description
1 polymer ?
#
loop_
_entity_poly.entity_id
_entity_poly.type
_entity_poly.pdbx_seq_one_letter_code
_entity_poly.pdbx_strand_id
1 'polypeptide(L)'
;MSLPSPSLSTAPLAKDWLRFSPEGLFELRSGKVELGQGISAALTQIACNALGIKATQIIWLAGDTRYSPDEGFTAGSQSIEVGGQAWQRVGDIVRSHFALAAAEQLSCEVSELTLRDGAFQGPSGQQTTYHQLAQENKLAWEDIRVDAEDPTLLTIPTELETVTRSDLWRKFTSDGFIHDRRLPDMWHARILRGPHPFSSATEWPVEQLKKLKGVEKVLIQNSFVALVGRDEGALIKAHAQARQFVSWTVPKIPAQQAAHILLPSMESKSSIALHETGQSTPSRSPGNDKHRLRRQYSRPYIAHASIGPSCALACPTEDGGVQVWSHSQGVFTLRDQVARALKLSKQQVQVVHEPGAGCYGHNGADDVAFDAAFIAHTWGLNVRVQWSREDELTVSPMGSASSVEIQAGLSAEGFIQNWHVQVWSHAHVNRPGWGNGLQLLGAWQAFPDEKIPEPKDMPLPAGGGLRNAVPAYEVGELTVEHHFLEKSPVRVSALRSLGAHANTFAIECLMDELSEVSGQDPVAFRLKHLTDPRARHVVQKVAEMSNWHARGHAGSGIGYGMAYGRYKNKAGYCALVAKVEVSERVKVLQVWSCVDAGKVVHLDGLRNQIEGGILQAISWSLHESVLWTEQGISSNEWENYPILSFLDVPELDIHIVDEPNNPSLGSGEVVTGPCAGALGNAVAHALGVRARHMPLTPENLILAMDQSHEPVTS
;
A
#
# COMPACT_ATOMS: atom_id res chain seq x y z
N MET A 1 -3.91 8.58 28.56
CA MET A 1 -4.62 9.19 27.40
C MET A 1 -3.74 9.04 26.17
N SER A 2 -4.25 8.55 25.06
CA SER A 2 -3.51 8.51 23.80
C SER A 2 -3.35 9.93 23.26
N LEU A 3 -2.16 10.27 22.75
CA LEU A 3 -1.93 11.55 22.06
C LEU A 3 -2.97 11.71 20.92
N PRO A 4 -3.44 12.95 20.63
CA PRO A 4 -4.38 13.16 19.54
C PRO A 4 -3.78 12.69 18.21
N SER A 5 -4.64 12.16 17.32
CA SER A 5 -4.21 11.69 16.00
C SER A 5 -3.44 12.78 15.26
N PRO A 6 -2.31 12.45 14.58
CA PRO A 6 -1.54 13.42 13.80
C PRO A 6 -2.38 14.21 12.78
N SER A 7 -3.45 13.63 12.24
CA SER A 7 -4.39 14.29 11.33
C SER A 7 -5.06 15.53 11.95
N LEU A 8 -5.29 15.52 13.26
CA LEU A 8 -5.93 16.65 13.97
C LEU A 8 -5.00 17.84 14.13
N SER A 9 -3.67 17.63 14.14
CA SER A 9 -2.70 18.71 14.23
C SER A 9 -2.69 19.60 12.98
N THR A 10 -2.99 19.03 11.81
CA THR A 10 -3.05 19.74 10.53
C THR A 10 -4.41 20.37 10.27
N ALA A 11 -5.46 19.85 10.90
CA ALA A 11 -6.86 20.29 10.74
C ALA A 11 -7.55 20.34 12.12
N PRO A 12 -7.25 21.38 12.94
CA PRO A 12 -7.65 21.41 14.35
C PRO A 12 -9.08 21.86 14.61
N LEU A 13 -9.83 22.30 13.59
CA LEU A 13 -11.17 22.87 13.76
C LEU A 13 -12.24 21.95 13.17
N ALA A 14 -13.43 21.95 13.77
CA ALA A 14 -14.56 21.14 13.29
C ALA A 14 -14.91 21.44 11.82
N LYS A 15 -14.86 22.70 11.39
CA LYS A 15 -15.10 23.11 9.99
C LYS A 15 -14.12 22.53 8.96
N ASP A 16 -12.97 22.02 9.39
CA ASP A 16 -12.01 21.36 8.53
C ASP A 16 -12.49 19.95 8.13
N TRP A 17 -13.34 19.34 8.94
CA TRP A 17 -13.81 17.96 8.81
C TRP A 17 -15.26 17.84 8.34
N LEU A 18 -16.12 18.78 8.75
CA LEU A 18 -17.55 18.72 8.39
C LEU A 18 -18.11 20.11 8.06
N ARG A 19 -19.16 20.11 7.25
CA ARG A 19 -20.04 21.27 6.99
C ARG A 19 -21.47 20.78 6.84
N PHE A 20 -22.40 21.73 6.81
CA PHE A 20 -23.79 21.45 6.49
C PHE A 20 -24.13 21.99 5.11
N SER A 21 -24.76 21.16 4.26
CA SER A 21 -25.29 21.61 2.98
C SER A 21 -26.54 22.51 3.24
N PRO A 22 -26.99 23.30 2.26
CA PRO A 22 -28.25 24.08 2.37
C PRO A 22 -29.47 23.22 2.71
N GLU A 23 -29.46 21.93 2.28
CA GLU A 23 -30.52 20.95 2.53
C GLU A 23 -30.40 20.28 3.91
N GLY A 24 -29.37 20.59 4.68
CA GLY A 24 -29.11 20.03 6.02
C GLY A 24 -28.37 18.70 6.03
N LEU A 25 -27.79 18.27 4.90
CA LEU A 25 -26.91 17.11 4.86
C LEU A 25 -25.53 17.43 5.45
N PHE A 26 -24.88 16.40 5.99
CA PHE A 26 -23.52 16.51 6.50
C PHE A 26 -22.50 16.32 5.35
N GLU A 27 -21.79 17.36 4.98
CA GLU A 27 -20.62 17.26 4.11
C GLU A 27 -19.41 16.86 4.96
N LEU A 28 -19.07 15.58 4.96
CA LEU A 28 -17.92 15.03 5.68
C LEU A 28 -16.68 14.98 4.79
N ARG A 29 -15.53 15.39 5.32
CA ARG A 29 -14.30 15.62 4.56
C ARG A 29 -13.15 14.78 5.10
N SER A 30 -12.44 14.11 4.22
CA SER A 30 -11.23 13.34 4.59
C SER A 30 -10.12 13.55 3.58
N GLY A 31 -8.89 13.55 4.06
CA GLY A 31 -7.69 13.47 3.22
C GLY A 31 -7.35 12.03 2.80
N LYS A 32 -8.00 11.02 3.43
CA LYS A 32 -7.84 9.62 3.05
C LYS A 32 -8.70 9.29 1.83
N VAL A 33 -8.12 8.58 0.86
CA VAL A 33 -8.70 8.36 -0.46
C VAL A 33 -9.04 6.89 -0.71
N GLU A 34 -10.02 6.66 -1.59
CA GLU A 34 -10.49 5.33 -1.98
C GLU A 34 -9.60 4.73 -3.08
N LEU A 35 -8.90 3.65 -2.76
CA LEU A 35 -7.99 2.94 -3.67
C LEU A 35 -8.53 1.54 -4.04
N GLY A 36 -9.79 1.27 -3.71
CA GLY A 36 -10.42 -0.04 -3.81
C GLY A 36 -10.51 -0.80 -2.47
N GLN A 37 -9.88 -0.27 -1.40
CA GLN A 37 -9.83 -0.91 -0.09
C GLN A 37 -11.08 -0.71 0.76
N GLY A 38 -12.03 0.12 0.34
CA GLY A 38 -13.27 0.36 1.08
C GLY A 38 -13.13 1.33 2.25
N ILE A 39 -12.11 2.17 2.27
CA ILE A 39 -11.87 3.10 3.38
C ILE A 39 -12.98 4.15 3.52
N SER A 40 -13.58 4.58 2.42
CA SER A 40 -14.68 5.55 2.46
C SER A 40 -15.87 5.00 3.26
N ALA A 41 -16.27 3.74 3.05
CA ALA A 41 -17.34 3.11 3.81
C ALA A 41 -16.99 2.99 5.31
N ALA A 42 -15.77 2.56 5.61
CA ALA A 42 -15.32 2.38 6.99
C ALA A 42 -15.23 3.73 7.76
N LEU A 43 -14.68 4.78 7.15
CA LEU A 43 -14.64 6.11 7.77
C LEU A 43 -16.04 6.73 7.90
N THR A 44 -16.92 6.53 6.92
CA THR A 44 -18.33 6.92 7.00
C THR A 44 -19.01 6.23 8.18
N GLN A 45 -18.78 4.93 8.38
CA GLN A 45 -19.34 4.20 9.52
C GLN A 45 -18.85 4.75 10.87
N ILE A 46 -17.57 5.06 11.00
CA ILE A 46 -17.02 5.70 12.21
C ILE A 46 -17.69 7.05 12.45
N ALA A 47 -17.78 7.90 11.42
CA ALA A 47 -18.36 9.22 11.52
C ALA A 47 -19.86 9.18 11.85
N CYS A 48 -20.64 8.29 11.22
CA CYS A 48 -22.05 8.05 11.54
C CYS A 48 -22.23 7.71 13.00
N ASN A 49 -21.47 6.74 13.49
CA ASN A 49 -21.59 6.26 14.88
C ASN A 49 -21.13 7.32 15.89
N ALA A 50 -20.07 8.08 15.57
CA ALA A 50 -19.59 9.14 16.44
C ALA A 50 -20.55 10.35 16.52
N LEU A 51 -21.20 10.69 15.40
CA LEU A 51 -22.14 11.81 15.31
C LEU A 51 -23.61 11.42 15.60
N GLY A 52 -23.95 10.12 15.63
CA GLY A 52 -25.34 9.65 15.79
C GLY A 52 -26.23 9.98 14.58
N ILE A 53 -25.71 9.80 13.35
CA ILE A 53 -26.37 10.12 12.08
C ILE A 53 -26.39 8.90 11.16
N LYS A 54 -27.22 8.91 10.12
CA LYS A 54 -27.29 7.87 9.10
C LYS A 54 -26.40 8.16 7.89
N ALA A 55 -25.93 7.12 7.23
CA ALA A 55 -25.16 7.25 5.98
C ALA A 55 -25.93 7.97 4.87
N THR A 56 -27.26 7.88 4.85
CA THR A 56 -28.13 8.62 3.91
C THR A 56 -28.15 10.13 4.10
N GLN A 57 -27.66 10.63 5.24
CA GLN A 57 -27.57 12.05 5.56
C GLN A 57 -26.19 12.65 5.21
N ILE A 58 -25.29 11.86 4.58
CA ILE A 58 -23.90 12.25 4.37
C ILE A 58 -23.61 12.48 2.87
N ILE A 59 -22.88 13.56 2.60
CA ILE A 59 -22.10 13.77 1.38
C ILE A 59 -20.62 13.54 1.76
N TRP A 60 -20.00 12.49 1.23
CA TRP A 60 -18.61 12.17 1.52
C TRP A 60 -17.68 12.81 0.51
N LEU A 61 -16.80 13.69 0.96
CA LEU A 61 -15.80 14.40 0.15
C LEU A 61 -14.40 13.99 0.60
N ALA A 62 -13.68 13.26 -0.25
CA ALA A 62 -12.36 12.75 0.08
C ALA A 62 -11.31 13.16 -0.96
N GLY A 63 -10.13 13.56 -0.48
CA GLY A 63 -8.98 13.79 -1.34
C GLY A 63 -9.11 14.97 -2.31
N ASP A 64 -9.79 16.05 -1.89
CA ASP A 64 -9.80 17.32 -2.62
C ASP A 64 -8.93 18.33 -1.88
N THR A 65 -7.84 18.79 -2.50
CA THR A 65 -6.88 19.70 -1.86
C THR A 65 -7.41 21.09 -1.56
N ARG A 66 -8.62 21.43 -2.04
CA ARG A 66 -9.29 22.68 -1.73
C ARG A 66 -10.17 22.57 -0.47
N TYR A 67 -10.69 21.39 -0.20
CA TYR A 67 -11.74 21.21 0.81
C TYR A 67 -11.40 20.19 1.91
N SER A 68 -10.60 19.17 1.60
CA SER A 68 -10.27 18.10 2.56
C SER A 68 -9.12 18.49 3.49
N PRO A 69 -9.06 17.95 4.73
CA PRO A 69 -7.88 18.08 5.58
C PRO A 69 -6.68 17.37 4.95
N ASP A 70 -5.47 17.90 5.18
CA ASP A 70 -4.25 17.20 4.80
C ASP A 70 -3.93 16.11 5.84
N GLU A 71 -4.31 14.88 5.53
CA GLU A 71 -4.03 13.69 6.34
C GLU A 71 -2.80 12.90 5.84
N GLY A 72 -1.99 13.48 4.96
CA GLY A 72 -0.85 12.83 4.31
C GLY A 72 -1.28 11.70 3.35
N PHE A 73 -0.42 10.69 3.21
CA PHE A 73 -0.70 9.58 2.29
C PHE A 73 -1.75 8.61 2.81
N THR A 74 -2.54 8.04 1.90
CA THR A 74 -3.35 6.85 2.14
C THR A 74 -2.46 5.62 1.92
N ALA A 75 -1.62 5.30 2.91
CA ALA A 75 -0.59 4.28 2.82
C ALA A 75 -0.24 3.71 4.20
N GLY A 76 0.52 2.60 4.21
CA GLY A 76 1.08 2.01 5.42
C GLY A 76 0.05 1.45 6.39
N SER A 77 -1.14 1.10 5.92
CA SER A 77 -2.26 0.56 6.71
C SER A 77 -2.73 1.48 7.86
N GLN A 78 -2.61 2.81 7.69
CA GLN A 78 -2.88 3.79 8.76
C GLN A 78 -4.26 4.47 8.65
N SER A 79 -5.05 4.19 7.61
CA SER A 79 -6.28 4.95 7.37
C SER A 79 -7.33 4.75 8.47
N ILE A 80 -7.48 3.54 9.02
CA ILE A 80 -8.34 3.30 10.20
C ILE A 80 -7.59 3.66 11.48
N GLU A 81 -6.33 3.23 11.62
CA GLU A 81 -5.53 3.44 12.84
C GLU A 81 -5.36 4.94 13.16
N VAL A 82 -5.15 5.81 12.16
CA VAL A 82 -4.92 7.25 12.33
C VAL A 82 -6.16 8.07 11.93
N GLY A 83 -6.66 7.92 10.69
CA GLY A 83 -7.80 8.67 10.17
C GLY A 83 -9.12 8.27 10.86
N GLY A 84 -9.30 6.98 11.16
CA GLY A 84 -10.47 6.50 11.90
C GLY A 84 -10.52 7.03 13.33
N GLN A 85 -9.37 7.06 14.03
CA GLN A 85 -9.28 7.67 15.37
C GLN A 85 -9.55 9.18 15.32
N ALA A 86 -9.07 9.88 14.26
CA ALA A 86 -9.38 11.30 14.07
C ALA A 86 -10.90 11.51 13.93
N TRP A 87 -11.57 10.76 13.06
CA TRP A 87 -13.01 10.86 12.86
C TRP A 87 -13.82 10.49 14.11
N GLN A 88 -13.42 9.46 14.85
CA GLN A 88 -14.07 9.14 16.13
C GLN A 88 -14.00 10.35 17.08
N ARG A 89 -12.83 10.96 17.21
CA ARG A 89 -12.63 12.11 18.10
C ARG A 89 -13.36 13.36 17.62
N VAL A 90 -13.32 13.67 16.33
CA VAL A 90 -14.08 14.80 15.74
C VAL A 90 -15.56 14.64 16.05
N GLY A 91 -16.13 13.46 15.76
CA GLY A 91 -17.54 13.19 16.00
C GLY A 91 -17.93 13.30 17.47
N ASP A 92 -17.14 12.71 18.37
CA ASP A 92 -17.40 12.74 19.82
C ASP A 92 -17.38 14.18 20.40
N ILE A 93 -16.41 15.00 19.99
CA ILE A 93 -16.29 16.39 20.43
C ILE A 93 -17.44 17.23 19.86
N VAL A 94 -17.68 17.14 18.55
CA VAL A 94 -18.78 17.87 17.90
C VAL A 94 -20.13 17.50 18.53
N ARG A 95 -20.40 16.18 18.66
CA ARG A 95 -21.63 15.70 19.33
C ARG A 95 -21.78 16.27 20.71
N SER A 96 -20.73 16.30 21.52
CA SER A 96 -20.80 16.82 22.90
C SER A 96 -21.13 18.31 22.95
N HIS A 97 -20.53 19.13 22.09
CA HIS A 97 -20.84 20.56 22.01
C HIS A 97 -22.28 20.82 21.54
N PHE A 98 -22.74 20.09 20.52
CA PHE A 98 -24.09 20.22 20.03
C PHE A 98 -25.13 19.71 21.04
N ALA A 99 -24.82 18.70 21.85
CA ALA A 99 -25.66 18.19 22.90
C ALA A 99 -25.87 19.22 24.01
N LEU A 100 -24.83 19.96 24.39
CA LEU A 100 -24.95 21.08 25.35
C LEU A 100 -25.91 22.16 24.82
N ALA A 101 -25.74 22.56 23.55
CA ALA A 101 -26.63 23.56 22.92
C ALA A 101 -28.07 23.03 22.78
N ALA A 102 -28.25 21.75 22.49
CA ALA A 102 -29.57 21.11 22.41
C ALA A 102 -30.26 21.08 23.78
N ALA A 103 -29.55 20.72 24.86
CA ALA A 103 -30.07 20.69 26.21
C ALA A 103 -30.55 22.09 26.66
N GLU A 104 -29.76 23.13 26.37
CA GLU A 104 -30.15 24.53 26.62
C GLU A 104 -31.41 24.93 25.84
N GLN A 105 -31.46 24.63 24.54
CA GLN A 105 -32.62 24.97 23.69
C GLN A 105 -33.89 24.23 24.09
N LEU A 106 -33.75 22.94 24.46
CA LEU A 106 -34.87 22.09 24.85
C LEU A 106 -35.22 22.21 26.36
N SER A 107 -34.47 23.02 27.11
CA SER A 107 -34.66 23.27 28.57
C SER A 107 -34.65 21.96 29.37
N CYS A 108 -33.68 21.07 29.13
CA CYS A 108 -33.50 19.80 29.85
C CYS A 108 -32.02 19.56 30.19
N GLU A 109 -31.73 18.56 31.02
CA GLU A 109 -30.37 18.14 31.30
C GLU A 109 -29.82 17.31 30.12
N VAL A 110 -28.50 17.35 29.88
CA VAL A 110 -27.85 16.54 28.82
C VAL A 110 -28.08 15.04 29.01
N SER A 111 -28.14 14.57 30.26
CA SER A 111 -28.41 13.18 30.61
C SER A 111 -29.84 12.70 30.24
N GLU A 112 -30.73 13.60 29.96
CA GLU A 112 -32.12 13.34 29.54
C GLU A 112 -32.26 13.31 28.01
N LEU A 113 -31.20 13.73 27.29
CA LEU A 113 -31.21 13.71 25.83
C LEU A 113 -30.99 12.28 25.27
N THR A 114 -31.70 12.01 24.19
CA THR A 114 -31.37 10.91 23.27
C THR A 114 -31.03 11.47 21.89
N LEU A 115 -30.16 10.81 21.15
CA LEU A 115 -29.76 11.22 19.81
C LEU A 115 -30.12 10.11 18.82
N ARG A 116 -30.99 10.44 17.88
CA ARG A 116 -31.40 9.52 16.83
C ARG A 116 -31.46 10.25 15.49
N ASP A 117 -30.79 9.65 14.48
CA ASP A 117 -30.78 10.15 13.09
C ASP A 117 -30.41 11.65 13.00
N GLY A 118 -29.46 12.11 13.82
CA GLY A 118 -29.03 13.51 13.87
C GLY A 118 -29.99 14.49 14.58
N ALA A 119 -31.04 13.99 15.22
CA ALA A 119 -31.98 14.78 16.01
C ALA A 119 -31.78 14.48 17.51
N PHE A 120 -31.56 15.53 18.29
CA PHE A 120 -31.58 15.52 19.75
C PHE A 120 -33.03 15.59 20.24
N GLN A 121 -33.43 14.64 21.08
CA GLN A 121 -34.78 14.55 21.64
C GLN A 121 -34.72 14.70 23.14
N GLY A 122 -35.52 15.62 23.66
CA GLY A 122 -35.69 15.84 25.09
C GLY A 122 -36.81 14.96 25.69
N PRO A 123 -36.95 14.96 27.04
CA PRO A 123 -37.87 14.09 27.77
C PRO A 123 -39.33 14.33 27.48
N SER A 124 -39.72 15.56 27.05
CA SER A 124 -41.08 15.93 26.72
C SER A 124 -41.44 15.73 25.23
N GLY A 125 -40.54 15.06 24.46
CA GLY A 125 -40.77 14.77 23.05
C GLY A 125 -40.42 15.93 22.09
N GLN A 126 -39.96 17.06 22.60
CA GLN A 126 -39.40 18.13 21.77
C GLN A 126 -38.05 17.69 21.16
N GLN A 127 -37.76 18.24 20.00
CA GLN A 127 -36.49 17.86 19.28
C GLN A 127 -35.86 19.06 18.58
N THR A 128 -34.55 18.95 18.38
CA THR A 128 -33.75 19.85 17.54
C THR A 128 -32.69 19.06 16.80
N THR A 129 -32.13 19.60 15.72
CA THR A 129 -31.13 18.93 14.90
C THR A 129 -29.80 19.68 14.89
N TYR A 130 -28.72 19.00 14.51
CA TYR A 130 -27.43 19.68 14.28
C TYR A 130 -27.58 20.89 13.35
N HIS A 131 -28.29 20.73 12.25
CA HIS A 131 -28.47 21.79 11.26
C HIS A 131 -29.22 23.01 11.83
N GLN A 132 -30.30 22.79 12.58
CA GLN A 132 -31.04 23.87 13.24
C GLN A 132 -30.17 24.63 14.25
N LEU A 133 -29.43 23.89 15.10
CA LEU A 133 -28.53 24.50 16.08
C LEU A 133 -27.40 25.28 15.42
N ALA A 134 -26.87 24.80 14.28
CA ALA A 134 -25.85 25.50 13.53
C ALA A 134 -26.37 26.79 12.87
N GLN A 135 -27.61 26.80 12.36
CA GLN A 135 -28.20 27.96 11.71
C GLN A 135 -28.60 29.09 12.70
N GLU A 136 -28.99 28.72 13.91
CA GLU A 136 -29.41 29.72 14.92
C GLU A 136 -28.26 30.56 15.48
N ASN A 137 -27.00 30.35 15.01
CA ASN A 137 -25.77 31.06 15.40
C ASN A 137 -25.52 31.15 16.92
N LYS A 138 -26.17 30.30 17.73
CA LYS A 138 -25.94 30.22 19.17
C LYS A 138 -24.66 29.47 19.54
N LEU A 139 -24.20 28.62 18.63
CA LEU A 139 -22.98 27.81 18.78
C LEU A 139 -21.99 28.18 17.66
N ALA A 140 -20.83 28.71 18.02
CA ALA A 140 -19.71 28.91 17.07
C ALA A 140 -19.07 27.57 16.73
N TRP A 141 -19.86 26.66 16.14
CA TRP A 141 -19.48 25.27 15.93
C TRP A 141 -18.27 25.12 14.99
N GLU A 142 -18.09 26.01 14.04
CA GLU A 142 -16.98 26.01 13.08
C GLU A 142 -15.62 26.14 13.78
N ASP A 143 -15.57 26.83 14.91
CA ASP A 143 -14.36 27.12 15.68
C ASP A 143 -14.13 26.12 16.83
N ILE A 144 -14.97 25.07 16.95
CA ILE A 144 -14.74 23.98 17.91
C ILE A 144 -13.39 23.31 17.62
N ARG A 145 -12.52 23.29 18.62
CA ARG A 145 -11.21 22.66 18.52
C ARG A 145 -11.33 21.15 18.75
N VAL A 146 -11.00 20.37 17.71
CA VAL A 146 -11.04 18.89 17.74
C VAL A 146 -9.71 18.28 18.16
N ASP A 147 -8.65 19.08 18.25
CA ASP A 147 -7.31 18.70 18.73
C ASP A 147 -7.10 18.97 20.25
N ALA A 148 -8.11 19.47 20.98
CA ALA A 148 -8.02 19.78 22.40
C ALA A 148 -7.49 18.57 23.20
N GLU A 149 -6.54 18.77 24.12
CA GLU A 149 -5.92 17.68 24.89
C GLU A 149 -6.92 16.98 25.83
N ASP A 150 -7.79 17.75 26.49
CA ASP A 150 -8.78 17.26 27.44
C ASP A 150 -10.19 17.80 27.12
N PRO A 151 -10.83 17.30 26.03
CA PRO A 151 -12.18 17.75 25.67
C PRO A 151 -13.23 17.16 26.61
N THR A 152 -14.26 17.92 26.91
CA THR A 152 -15.45 17.39 27.59
C THR A 152 -16.19 16.47 26.62
N LEU A 153 -16.19 15.16 26.91
CA LEU A 153 -16.91 14.16 26.12
C LEU A 153 -18.15 13.70 26.87
N LEU A 154 -19.31 13.79 26.21
CA LEU A 154 -20.60 13.39 26.76
C LEU A 154 -21.07 12.08 26.11
N THR A 155 -21.53 11.14 26.93
CA THR A 155 -22.14 9.91 26.46
C THR A 155 -23.64 10.14 26.27
N ILE A 156 -24.08 10.03 25.03
CA ILE A 156 -25.49 10.15 24.66
C ILE A 156 -25.89 8.86 23.97
N PRO A 157 -26.99 8.21 24.38
CA PRO A 157 -27.46 6.99 23.71
C PRO A 157 -27.70 7.24 22.22
N THR A 158 -27.09 6.44 21.37
CA THR A 158 -27.22 6.49 19.91
C THR A 158 -27.44 5.09 19.34
N GLU A 159 -28.14 4.99 18.22
CA GLU A 159 -28.18 3.74 17.43
C GLU A 159 -26.90 3.64 16.58
N LEU A 160 -26.33 2.44 16.49
CA LEU A 160 -25.15 2.19 15.65
C LEU A 160 -25.55 1.96 14.19
N GLU A 161 -24.88 2.62 13.28
CA GLU A 161 -25.08 2.46 11.84
C GLU A 161 -24.07 1.44 11.28
N THR A 162 -24.55 0.60 10.36
CA THR A 162 -23.70 -0.28 9.56
C THR A 162 -23.73 0.20 8.12
N VAL A 163 -22.58 0.61 7.61
CA VAL A 163 -22.45 1.21 6.27
C VAL A 163 -21.99 0.15 5.28
N THR A 164 -22.72 0.00 4.18
CA THR A 164 -22.32 -0.86 3.06
C THR A 164 -21.51 -0.07 2.03
N ARG A 165 -20.74 -0.77 1.21
CA ARG A 165 -19.96 -0.16 0.12
C ARG A 165 -20.86 0.28 -1.03
N SER A 166 -21.30 1.52 -1.01
CA SER A 166 -22.12 2.13 -2.07
C SER A 166 -21.33 2.40 -3.37
N ASP A 167 -19.99 2.50 -3.28
CA ASP A 167 -19.12 2.75 -4.43
C ASP A 167 -19.04 1.56 -5.41
N LEU A 168 -19.33 0.33 -4.95
CA LEU A 168 -19.19 -0.87 -5.78
C LEU A 168 -20.15 -0.85 -6.99
N TRP A 169 -21.39 -0.42 -6.79
CA TRP A 169 -22.37 -0.38 -7.88
C TRP A 169 -21.91 0.53 -9.03
N ARG A 170 -21.32 1.68 -8.71
CA ARG A 170 -20.79 2.62 -9.72
C ARG A 170 -19.68 2.01 -10.57
N LYS A 171 -18.94 1.02 -10.06
CA LYS A 171 -17.86 0.33 -10.80
C LYS A 171 -18.39 -0.64 -11.87
N PHE A 172 -19.65 -1.03 -11.80
CA PHE A 172 -20.34 -1.83 -12.83
C PHE A 172 -21.13 -0.97 -13.81
N THR A 173 -21.30 0.31 -13.51
CA THR A 173 -21.88 1.32 -14.38
C THR A 173 -20.77 2.24 -14.87
N SER A 174 -20.86 2.99 -15.87
CA SER A 174 -19.80 3.73 -16.56
C SER A 174 -19.31 5.02 -15.85
N ASP A 175 -19.24 5.06 -14.52
CA ASP A 175 -18.81 6.23 -13.75
C ASP A 175 -18.03 5.90 -12.46
N GLY A 176 -17.51 4.68 -12.34
CA GLY A 176 -16.83 4.17 -11.15
C GLY A 176 -15.32 4.39 -11.10
N PHE A 177 -14.71 4.76 -12.22
CA PHE A 177 -13.26 4.92 -12.33
C PHE A 177 -12.88 6.23 -13.02
N ILE A 178 -11.69 6.73 -12.72
CA ILE A 178 -11.12 7.92 -13.39
C ILE A 178 -11.14 7.82 -14.91
N HIS A 179 -11.05 6.60 -15.48
CA HIS A 179 -11.12 6.33 -16.91
C HIS A 179 -12.48 6.67 -17.52
N ASP A 180 -13.54 6.66 -16.73
CA ASP A 180 -14.91 6.94 -17.16
C ASP A 180 -15.23 8.43 -17.16
N ARG A 181 -14.43 9.23 -16.42
CA ARG A 181 -14.66 10.67 -16.29
C ARG A 181 -14.54 11.38 -17.63
N ARG A 182 -15.45 12.34 -17.88
CA ARG A 182 -15.46 13.18 -19.08
C ARG A 182 -15.48 14.66 -18.69
N LEU A 183 -14.69 15.45 -19.36
CA LEU A 183 -14.71 16.92 -19.28
C LEU A 183 -15.38 17.49 -20.53
N PRO A 184 -16.00 18.68 -20.45
CA PRO A 184 -16.49 19.37 -21.64
C PRO A 184 -15.35 19.59 -22.65
N ASP A 185 -15.61 19.43 -23.94
CA ASP A 185 -14.63 19.63 -25.01
C ASP A 185 -13.27 18.94 -24.78
N MET A 186 -13.29 17.76 -24.21
CA MET A 186 -12.11 17.02 -23.79
C MET A 186 -11.22 16.60 -24.97
N TRP A 187 -9.91 16.83 -24.81
CA TRP A 187 -8.86 16.28 -25.64
C TRP A 187 -8.26 15.02 -25.01
N HIS A 188 -7.68 14.18 -25.82
CA HIS A 188 -6.92 13.00 -25.41
C HIS A 188 -5.44 13.24 -25.67
N ALA A 189 -4.58 12.72 -24.78
CA ALA A 189 -3.15 12.76 -24.98
C ALA A 189 -2.50 11.41 -24.68
N ARG A 190 -1.42 11.11 -25.40
CA ARG A 190 -0.53 9.96 -25.21
C ARG A 190 0.91 10.48 -25.18
N ILE A 191 1.68 10.02 -24.19
CA ILE A 191 3.06 10.46 -24.01
C ILE A 191 4.00 9.45 -24.67
N LEU A 192 4.90 9.91 -25.53
CA LEU A 192 5.92 9.05 -26.12
C LEU A 192 7.07 8.87 -25.11
N ARG A 193 7.27 7.64 -24.69
CA ARG A 193 8.33 7.23 -23.77
C ARG A 193 9.13 6.06 -24.31
N GLY A 194 10.42 6.02 -23.94
CA GLY A 194 11.30 4.92 -24.30
C GLY A 194 11.08 3.68 -23.43
N PRO A 195 11.80 2.61 -23.74
CA PRO A 195 11.66 1.30 -23.09
C PRO A 195 12.26 1.26 -21.66
N HIS A 196 12.74 2.39 -21.15
CA HIS A 196 13.28 2.53 -19.81
C HIS A 196 12.98 3.95 -19.28
N PRO A 197 12.70 4.17 -17.97
CA PRO A 197 12.33 5.47 -17.41
C PRO A 197 13.31 6.61 -17.74
N PHE A 198 14.59 6.28 -17.85
CA PHE A 198 15.66 7.22 -18.15
C PHE A 198 16.15 7.15 -19.59
N SER A 199 15.37 6.58 -20.50
CA SER A 199 15.65 6.65 -21.94
C SER A 199 15.52 8.08 -22.45
N SER A 200 16.36 8.46 -23.41
CA SER A 200 16.27 9.73 -24.14
C SER A 200 16.15 9.47 -25.63
N ALA A 201 15.38 10.29 -26.33
CA ALA A 201 15.36 10.25 -27.78
C ALA A 201 16.58 10.97 -28.36
N THR A 202 17.17 10.40 -29.40
CA THR A 202 18.30 11.03 -30.11
C THR A 202 17.79 12.21 -30.95
N GLU A 203 16.61 12.05 -31.55
CA GLU A 203 15.94 13.05 -32.39
C GLU A 203 14.43 12.82 -32.39
N TRP A 204 13.67 13.90 -32.46
CA TRP A 204 12.21 13.82 -32.58
C TRP A 204 11.78 14.04 -34.04
N PRO A 205 11.15 13.05 -34.70
CA PRO A 205 10.69 13.15 -36.08
C PRO A 205 9.38 13.96 -36.18
N VAL A 206 9.41 15.24 -35.83
CA VAL A 206 8.25 16.11 -35.59
C VAL A 206 7.28 16.12 -36.77
N GLU A 207 7.80 16.24 -37.99
CA GLU A 207 6.94 16.28 -39.22
C GLU A 207 6.30 14.92 -39.51
N GLN A 208 6.89 13.84 -39.10
CA GLN A 208 6.27 12.51 -39.21
C GLN A 208 5.18 12.35 -38.14
N LEU A 209 5.45 12.76 -36.89
CA LEU A 209 4.49 12.71 -35.80
C LEU A 209 3.22 13.51 -36.09
N LYS A 210 3.36 14.72 -36.64
CA LYS A 210 2.22 15.59 -37.06
C LYS A 210 1.37 15.01 -38.16
N LYS A 211 1.90 14.12 -38.99
CA LYS A 211 1.17 13.48 -40.12
C LYS A 211 0.39 12.25 -39.72
N LEU A 212 0.56 11.74 -38.51
CA LEU A 212 -0.16 10.58 -38.02
C LEU A 212 -1.65 10.88 -37.88
N LYS A 213 -2.47 9.98 -38.38
CA LYS A 213 -3.94 10.13 -38.29
C LYS A 213 -4.38 10.18 -36.83
N GLY A 214 -5.16 11.20 -36.46
CA GLY A 214 -5.63 11.43 -35.09
C GLY A 214 -4.73 12.31 -34.25
N VAL A 215 -3.54 12.68 -34.72
CA VAL A 215 -2.67 13.67 -34.08
C VAL A 215 -3.01 15.06 -34.64
N GLU A 216 -3.53 15.92 -33.78
CA GLU A 216 -3.86 17.31 -34.12
C GLU A 216 -2.82 18.29 -33.56
N LYS A 217 -2.17 17.95 -32.46
CA LYS A 217 -1.13 18.72 -31.82
C LYS A 217 0.00 17.82 -31.32
N VAL A 218 1.23 18.33 -31.32
CA VAL A 218 2.41 17.65 -30.75
C VAL A 218 3.09 18.64 -29.82
N LEU A 219 3.13 18.32 -28.52
CA LEU A 219 3.90 19.07 -27.53
C LEU A 219 5.28 18.43 -27.40
N ILE A 220 6.32 19.22 -27.56
CA ILE A 220 7.71 18.80 -27.33
C ILE A 220 8.35 19.80 -26.38
N GLN A 221 8.82 19.29 -25.25
CA GLN A 221 9.61 20.05 -24.27
C GLN A 221 10.77 19.16 -23.81
N ASN A 222 11.95 19.38 -24.35
CA ASN A 222 13.11 18.49 -24.15
C ASN A 222 12.78 17.03 -24.46
N SER A 223 12.85 16.12 -23.48
CA SER A 223 12.50 14.70 -23.65
C SER A 223 11.03 14.38 -23.39
N PHE A 224 10.21 15.35 -23.00
CA PHE A 224 8.77 15.17 -22.85
C PHE A 224 8.09 15.41 -24.20
N VAL A 225 7.39 14.38 -24.72
CA VAL A 225 6.63 14.51 -25.97
C VAL A 225 5.24 13.93 -25.80
N ALA A 226 4.23 14.74 -26.10
CA ALA A 226 2.84 14.35 -26.10
C ALA A 226 2.21 14.46 -27.49
N LEU A 227 1.50 13.42 -27.90
CA LEU A 227 0.59 13.42 -29.05
C LEU A 227 -0.81 13.74 -28.52
N VAL A 228 -1.49 14.72 -29.12
CA VAL A 228 -2.79 15.18 -28.64
C VAL A 228 -3.79 15.24 -29.80
N GLY A 229 -5.01 14.75 -29.57
CA GLY A 229 -6.09 14.72 -30.55
C GLY A 229 -7.46 14.53 -29.92
N ARG A 230 -8.52 14.69 -30.74
CA ARG A 230 -9.91 14.54 -30.29
C ARG A 230 -10.43 13.09 -30.39
N ASP A 231 -9.94 12.32 -31.37
CA ASP A 231 -10.28 10.91 -31.52
C ASP A 231 -9.31 10.01 -30.77
N GLU A 232 -9.76 9.47 -29.63
CA GLU A 232 -8.93 8.62 -28.79
C GLU A 232 -8.47 7.34 -29.51
N GLY A 233 -9.36 6.71 -30.29
CA GLY A 233 -9.05 5.46 -31.00
C GLY A 233 -8.01 5.66 -32.10
N ALA A 234 -8.08 6.78 -32.84
CA ALA A 234 -7.06 7.15 -33.82
C ALA A 234 -5.73 7.51 -33.12
N LEU A 235 -5.78 8.21 -31.98
CA LEU A 235 -4.60 8.61 -31.22
C LEU A 235 -3.84 7.41 -30.62
N ILE A 236 -4.55 6.37 -30.15
CA ILE A 236 -3.93 5.12 -29.69
C ILE A 236 -3.13 4.47 -30.82
N LYS A 237 -3.70 4.38 -32.02
CA LYS A 237 -3.00 3.83 -33.20
C LYS A 237 -1.81 4.69 -33.60
N ALA A 238 -1.97 6.02 -33.56
CA ALA A 238 -0.89 6.96 -33.84
C ALA A 238 0.26 6.81 -32.86
N HIS A 239 -0.04 6.66 -31.56
CA HIS A 239 0.96 6.44 -30.52
C HIS A 239 1.77 5.15 -30.77
N ALA A 240 1.11 4.04 -31.07
CA ALA A 240 1.78 2.77 -31.39
C ALA A 240 2.70 2.88 -32.62
N GLN A 241 2.25 3.62 -33.67
CA GLN A 241 3.08 3.89 -34.84
C GLN A 241 4.26 4.82 -34.53
N ALA A 242 4.03 5.88 -33.74
CA ALA A 242 5.05 6.85 -33.38
C ALA A 242 6.23 6.23 -32.64
N ARG A 243 5.99 5.24 -31.78
CA ARG A 243 7.05 4.51 -31.07
C ARG A 243 8.04 3.83 -32.00
N GLN A 244 7.63 3.44 -33.21
CA GLN A 244 8.50 2.79 -34.20
C GLN A 244 9.42 3.79 -34.93
N PHE A 245 9.10 5.09 -34.89
CA PHE A 245 9.88 6.13 -35.59
C PHE A 245 10.96 6.75 -34.71
N VAL A 246 10.88 6.57 -33.39
CA VAL A 246 11.78 7.20 -32.45
C VAL A 246 12.92 6.27 -32.09
N SER A 247 14.15 6.73 -32.29
CA SER A 247 15.34 6.03 -31.82
C SER A 247 15.66 6.42 -30.39
N TRP A 248 15.75 5.44 -29.51
CA TRP A 248 16.01 5.65 -28.09
C TRP A 248 17.43 5.30 -27.71
N THR A 249 18.02 6.14 -26.89
CA THR A 249 19.23 5.81 -26.12
C THR A 249 18.80 5.33 -24.74
N VAL A 250 19.10 4.07 -24.42
CA VAL A 250 18.84 3.48 -23.11
C VAL A 250 20.09 3.67 -22.24
N PRO A 251 19.95 4.05 -20.95
CA PRO A 251 21.11 4.15 -20.07
C PRO A 251 21.76 2.76 -19.88
N LYS A 252 23.06 2.76 -19.61
CA LYS A 252 23.77 1.52 -19.29
C LYS A 252 23.27 1.01 -17.93
N ILE A 253 22.61 -0.14 -17.95
CA ILE A 253 22.12 -0.85 -16.76
C ILE A 253 22.87 -2.16 -16.58
N PRO A 254 23.01 -2.69 -15.34
CA PRO A 254 23.65 -3.99 -15.13
C PRO A 254 22.89 -5.11 -15.84
N ALA A 255 23.61 -6.14 -16.25
CA ALA A 255 22.97 -7.34 -16.82
C ALA A 255 21.97 -7.94 -15.82
N GLN A 256 20.88 -8.47 -16.34
CA GLN A 256 19.87 -9.16 -15.54
C GLN A 256 20.49 -10.35 -14.79
N GLN A 257 20.30 -10.39 -13.49
CA GLN A 257 20.70 -11.50 -12.63
C GLN A 257 19.65 -11.67 -11.52
N ALA A 258 19.63 -12.83 -10.89
CA ALA A 258 18.80 -13.07 -9.71
C ALA A 258 19.17 -12.10 -8.58
N ALA A 259 18.18 -11.63 -7.84
CA ALA A 259 18.36 -10.56 -6.86
C ALA A 259 19.40 -10.89 -5.76
N HIS A 260 19.53 -12.16 -5.38
CA HIS A 260 20.53 -12.60 -4.38
C HIS A 260 21.97 -12.54 -4.89
N ILE A 261 22.18 -12.46 -6.21
CA ILE A 261 23.50 -12.27 -6.84
C ILE A 261 23.71 -10.79 -7.14
N LEU A 262 22.74 -10.16 -7.80
CA LEU A 262 22.85 -8.78 -8.26
C LEU A 262 23.04 -7.79 -7.11
N LEU A 263 22.14 -7.81 -6.10
CA LEU A 263 22.12 -6.77 -5.09
C LEU A 263 23.38 -6.75 -4.21
N PRO A 264 23.91 -7.87 -3.71
CA PRO A 264 25.17 -7.87 -2.95
C PRO A 264 26.40 -7.47 -3.77
N SER A 265 26.35 -7.58 -5.12
CA SER A 265 27.43 -7.17 -6.01
C SER A 265 27.45 -5.65 -6.28
N MET A 266 26.39 -4.93 -5.93
CA MET A 266 26.27 -3.49 -6.15
C MET A 266 26.93 -2.70 -5.03
N GLU A 267 27.39 -1.48 -5.35
CA GLU A 267 27.85 -0.51 -4.36
C GLU A 267 26.74 -0.17 -3.36
N SER A 268 26.99 -0.34 -2.08
CA SER A 268 26.03 -0.10 -1.00
C SER A 268 26.59 0.78 0.09
N LYS A 269 25.69 1.50 0.79
CA LYS A 269 25.97 2.19 2.06
C LYS A 269 25.50 1.28 3.20
N SER A 270 26.44 0.64 3.87
CA SER A 270 26.12 -0.29 4.96
C SER A 270 26.03 0.43 6.29
N SER A 271 25.03 0.06 7.09
CA SER A 271 24.84 0.59 8.45
C SER A 271 24.14 -0.43 9.35
N ILE A 272 24.56 -0.49 10.63
CA ILE A 272 23.80 -1.19 11.65
C ILE A 272 22.59 -0.34 12.00
N ALA A 273 21.40 -0.83 11.70
CA ALA A 273 20.13 -0.16 11.95
C ALA A 273 19.59 -0.45 13.37
N LEU A 274 19.90 -1.63 13.91
CA LEU A 274 19.52 -2.04 15.27
C LEU A 274 20.51 -3.06 15.79
N HIS A 275 20.88 -2.90 17.08
CA HIS A 275 21.60 -3.92 17.84
C HIS A 275 21.02 -3.97 19.25
N GLU A 276 20.54 -5.14 19.66
CA GLU A 276 19.93 -5.37 20.96
C GLU A 276 20.50 -6.65 21.59
N THR A 277 20.85 -6.58 22.87
CA THR A 277 21.16 -7.75 23.69
C THR A 277 19.97 -8.07 24.57
N GLY A 278 19.37 -9.24 24.38
CA GLY A 278 18.15 -9.64 25.08
C GLY A 278 18.33 -9.62 26.61
N GLN A 279 17.44 -8.90 27.30
CA GLN A 279 17.50 -8.68 28.74
C GLN A 279 17.05 -9.89 29.59
N SER A 280 16.49 -10.93 29.01
CA SER A 280 15.75 -11.95 29.78
C SER A 280 15.97 -13.40 29.36
N THR A 281 17.05 -13.70 28.65
CA THR A 281 17.39 -15.12 28.44
C THR A 281 18.17 -15.63 29.64
N PRO A 282 17.68 -16.68 30.34
CA PRO A 282 18.52 -17.37 31.33
C PRO A 282 19.88 -17.69 30.71
N SER A 283 20.96 -17.67 31.54
CA SER A 283 22.30 -18.09 31.10
C SER A 283 22.17 -19.43 30.37
N ARG A 284 22.13 -19.38 29.04
CA ARG A 284 21.95 -20.56 28.18
C ARG A 284 23.34 -21.02 27.80
N SER A 285 23.58 -22.32 27.95
CA SER A 285 24.85 -22.92 27.54
C SER A 285 25.18 -22.56 26.11
N PRO A 286 26.43 -22.24 25.75
CA PRO A 286 26.82 -21.98 24.38
C PRO A 286 26.32 -23.10 23.45
N GLY A 287 25.64 -22.73 22.38
CA GLY A 287 25.17 -23.71 21.42
C GLY A 287 26.33 -24.41 20.72
N ASN A 288 26.12 -25.63 20.25
CA ASN A 288 27.06 -26.34 19.41
C ASN A 288 27.00 -25.74 18.00
N ASP A 289 28.11 -25.62 17.27
CA ASP A 289 28.17 -25.10 15.89
C ASP A 289 27.22 -25.82 14.91
N LYS A 290 26.81 -27.05 15.23
CA LYS A 290 25.80 -27.83 14.48
C LYS A 290 24.41 -27.18 14.39
N HIS A 291 24.10 -26.23 15.28
CA HIS A 291 22.82 -25.53 15.32
C HIS A 291 22.90 -24.09 14.84
N ARG A 292 23.96 -23.74 14.11
CA ARG A 292 24.11 -22.42 13.49
C ARG A 292 23.76 -22.53 12.00
N LEU A 293 22.82 -21.70 11.56
CA LEU A 293 22.41 -21.58 10.14
C LEU A 293 22.77 -20.20 9.61
N ARG A 294 23.22 -20.16 8.36
CA ARG A 294 23.34 -18.95 7.54
C ARG A 294 22.60 -19.21 6.24
N ARG A 295 21.62 -18.38 5.90
CA ARG A 295 20.76 -18.55 4.73
C ARG A 295 20.52 -17.21 4.06
N GLN A 296 20.45 -17.24 2.74
CA GLN A 296 20.15 -16.09 1.90
C GLN A 296 18.84 -16.32 1.15
N TYR A 297 17.97 -15.30 1.17
CA TYR A 297 16.66 -15.28 0.55
C TYR A 297 16.55 -14.07 -0.36
N SER A 298 15.70 -14.11 -1.39
CA SER A 298 15.53 -12.93 -2.24
C SER A 298 14.16 -12.81 -2.87
N ARG A 299 13.82 -11.54 -3.19
CA ARG A 299 12.66 -11.14 -3.97
C ARG A 299 13.12 -10.28 -5.15
N PRO A 300 12.62 -10.50 -6.39
CA PRO A 300 12.93 -9.67 -7.54
C PRO A 300 12.27 -8.28 -7.45
N TYR A 301 12.54 -7.41 -8.44
CA TYR A 301 11.72 -6.23 -8.69
C TYR A 301 10.33 -6.68 -9.16
N ILE A 302 9.29 -5.98 -8.68
CA ILE A 302 7.89 -6.32 -8.94
C ILE A 302 7.15 -5.06 -9.39
N ALA A 303 6.41 -5.12 -10.49
CA ALA A 303 5.56 -4.02 -10.93
C ALA A 303 4.29 -3.92 -10.08
N HIS A 304 3.65 -2.74 -10.05
CA HIS A 304 2.33 -2.59 -9.43
C HIS A 304 1.26 -3.34 -10.21
N ALA A 305 1.41 -3.43 -11.53
CA ALA A 305 0.55 -4.19 -12.44
C ALA A 305 -0.95 -3.90 -12.22
N SER A 306 -1.29 -2.62 -12.01
CA SER A 306 -2.69 -2.19 -11.90
C SER A 306 -3.47 -2.59 -13.14
N ILE A 307 -4.68 -3.16 -12.98
CA ILE A 307 -5.49 -3.69 -14.09
C ILE A 307 -5.82 -2.59 -15.11
N GLY A 308 -6.20 -1.38 -14.66
CA GLY A 308 -6.30 -0.20 -15.51
C GLY A 308 -4.97 0.57 -15.51
N PRO A 309 -4.40 0.91 -16.68
CA PRO A 309 -3.21 1.76 -16.76
C PRO A 309 -3.45 3.13 -16.14
N SER A 310 -2.38 3.78 -15.68
CA SER A 310 -2.45 5.10 -15.05
C SER A 310 -3.15 6.13 -15.95
N CYS A 311 -4.07 6.89 -15.35
CA CYS A 311 -4.94 7.86 -16.04
C CYS A 311 -5.10 9.12 -15.18
N ALA A 312 -5.11 10.29 -15.81
CA ALA A 312 -5.42 11.56 -15.18
C ALA A 312 -6.14 12.50 -16.14
N LEU A 313 -6.90 13.43 -15.57
CA LEU A 313 -7.52 14.51 -16.32
C LEU A 313 -7.04 15.85 -15.74
N ALA A 314 -6.97 16.87 -16.57
CA ALA A 314 -6.69 18.23 -16.13
C ALA A 314 -7.44 19.26 -16.98
N CYS A 315 -7.77 20.37 -16.35
CA CYS A 315 -8.31 21.55 -17.03
C CYS A 315 -7.65 22.83 -16.49
N PRO A 316 -7.52 23.89 -17.29
CA PRO A 316 -7.10 25.19 -16.82
C PRO A 316 -8.15 25.82 -15.90
N THR A 317 -7.75 26.67 -14.96
CA THR A 317 -8.63 27.45 -14.13
C THR A 317 -8.57 28.93 -14.52
N GLU A 318 -9.58 29.73 -14.16
CA GLU A 318 -9.69 31.14 -14.54
C GLU A 318 -8.54 32.01 -14.01
N ASP A 319 -7.95 31.62 -12.89
CA ASP A 319 -6.81 32.28 -12.26
C ASP A 319 -5.44 31.90 -12.88
N GLY A 320 -5.44 31.20 -14.03
CA GLY A 320 -4.26 30.73 -14.72
C GLY A 320 -3.62 29.49 -14.11
N GLY A 321 -4.28 28.86 -13.17
CA GLY A 321 -3.89 27.60 -12.53
C GLY A 321 -4.39 26.37 -13.28
N VAL A 322 -4.41 25.23 -12.56
CA VAL A 322 -4.90 23.95 -13.08
C VAL A 322 -5.70 23.17 -12.02
N GLN A 323 -6.76 22.51 -12.45
CA GLN A 323 -7.45 21.48 -11.68
C GLN A 323 -7.09 20.11 -12.28
N VAL A 324 -6.72 19.15 -11.43
CA VAL A 324 -6.24 17.83 -11.81
C VAL A 324 -7.06 16.76 -11.10
N TRP A 325 -7.55 15.77 -11.83
CA TRP A 325 -8.11 14.54 -11.26
C TRP A 325 -7.08 13.42 -11.39
N SER A 326 -6.83 12.75 -10.29
CA SER A 326 -5.81 11.68 -10.21
C SER A 326 -6.22 10.59 -9.22
N HIS A 327 -5.76 9.37 -9.47
CA HIS A 327 -5.90 8.27 -8.52
C HIS A 327 -4.69 8.16 -7.55
N SER A 328 -4.04 9.28 -7.26
CA SER A 328 -2.91 9.37 -6.34
C SER A 328 -3.29 9.00 -4.90
N GLN A 329 -2.36 8.38 -4.18
CA GLN A 329 -2.47 8.13 -2.74
C GLN A 329 -2.25 9.38 -1.88
N GLY A 330 -1.66 10.46 -2.43
CA GLY A 330 -1.25 11.65 -1.70
C GLY A 330 -1.49 12.92 -2.48
N VAL A 331 -2.75 13.36 -2.56
CA VAL A 331 -3.18 14.51 -3.37
C VAL A 331 -2.47 15.83 -3.00
N PHE A 332 -2.17 16.03 -1.72
CA PHE A 332 -1.51 17.25 -1.25
C PHE A 332 -0.05 17.34 -1.68
N THR A 333 0.69 16.23 -1.54
CA THR A 333 2.08 16.16 -2.00
C THR A 333 2.17 16.22 -3.52
N LEU A 334 1.22 15.63 -4.23
CA LEU A 334 1.10 15.75 -5.68
C LEU A 334 0.83 17.21 -6.09
N ARG A 335 -0.13 17.91 -5.46
CA ARG A 335 -0.39 19.33 -5.67
C ARG A 335 0.90 20.16 -5.56
N ASP A 336 1.64 19.94 -4.47
CA ASP A 336 2.87 20.69 -4.20
C ASP A 336 3.95 20.45 -5.25
N GLN A 337 4.06 19.22 -5.75
CA GLN A 337 5.01 18.87 -6.82
C GLN A 337 4.58 19.45 -8.18
N VAL A 338 3.29 19.39 -8.53
CA VAL A 338 2.77 20.00 -9.76
C VAL A 338 2.93 21.51 -9.72
N ALA A 339 2.59 22.16 -8.61
CA ALA A 339 2.75 23.60 -8.42
C ALA A 339 4.21 24.01 -8.61
N ARG A 340 5.15 23.30 -7.98
CA ARG A 340 6.58 23.55 -8.12
C ARG A 340 7.06 23.37 -9.56
N ALA A 341 6.68 22.28 -10.22
CA ALA A 341 7.12 21.97 -11.58
C ALA A 341 6.60 23.00 -12.60
N LEU A 342 5.35 23.47 -12.44
CA LEU A 342 4.73 24.46 -13.32
C LEU A 342 5.02 25.92 -12.89
N LYS A 343 5.76 26.13 -11.79
CA LYS A 343 6.05 27.46 -11.21
C LYS A 343 4.78 28.23 -10.83
N LEU A 344 3.76 27.51 -10.36
CA LEU A 344 2.50 28.02 -9.83
C LEU A 344 2.53 28.08 -8.29
N SER A 345 1.66 28.89 -7.71
CA SER A 345 1.37 28.81 -6.28
C SER A 345 0.54 27.54 -5.97
N LYS A 346 0.60 27.06 -4.73
CA LYS A 346 -0.21 25.90 -4.31
C LYS A 346 -1.71 26.15 -4.43
N GLN A 347 -2.15 27.39 -4.29
CA GLN A 347 -3.56 27.81 -4.41
C GLN A 347 -4.07 27.72 -5.87
N GLN A 348 -3.17 27.88 -6.84
CA GLN A 348 -3.50 27.76 -8.26
C GLN A 348 -3.54 26.32 -8.75
N VAL A 349 -3.19 25.35 -7.91
CA VAL A 349 -3.27 23.92 -8.26
C VAL A 349 -4.28 23.24 -7.35
N GLN A 350 -5.35 22.70 -7.92
CA GLN A 350 -6.27 21.83 -7.23
C GLN A 350 -6.07 20.40 -7.70
N VAL A 351 -5.89 19.47 -6.77
CA VAL A 351 -5.90 18.02 -7.06
C VAL A 351 -7.09 17.39 -6.40
N VAL A 352 -7.87 16.66 -7.18
CA VAL A 352 -9.07 15.92 -6.75
C VAL A 352 -8.81 14.44 -6.97
N HIS A 353 -9.02 13.65 -5.94
CA HIS A 353 -8.91 12.20 -6.06
C HIS A 353 -10.09 11.60 -6.81
N GLU A 354 -9.81 10.71 -7.75
CA GLU A 354 -10.78 9.83 -8.39
C GLU A 354 -10.29 8.38 -8.32
N PRO A 355 -11.15 7.40 -8.05
CA PRO A 355 -10.71 6.01 -7.96
C PRO A 355 -10.10 5.49 -9.26
N GLY A 356 -8.95 4.83 -9.16
CA GLY A 356 -8.31 4.10 -10.26
C GLY A 356 -8.63 2.61 -10.22
N ALA A 357 -8.30 1.90 -11.29
CA ALA A 357 -8.51 0.44 -11.40
C ALA A 357 -7.29 -0.35 -10.85
N GLY A 358 -6.90 -0.07 -9.64
CA GLY A 358 -5.77 -0.64 -8.91
C GLY A 358 -4.76 0.43 -8.50
N CYS A 359 -4.05 0.15 -7.40
CA CYS A 359 -3.04 1.06 -6.86
C CYS A 359 -1.80 0.28 -6.40
N TYR A 360 -1.92 -0.45 -5.30
CA TYR A 360 -0.91 -1.32 -4.69
C TYR A 360 0.37 -0.63 -4.22
N GLY A 361 0.38 0.71 -4.21
CA GLY A 361 1.50 1.53 -3.80
C GLY A 361 1.67 2.77 -4.68
N HIS A 362 2.89 3.25 -4.83
CA HIS A 362 3.21 4.40 -5.68
C HIS A 362 3.42 3.95 -7.13
N ASN A 363 2.32 3.78 -7.87
CA ASN A 363 2.29 3.51 -9.31
C ASN A 363 2.42 4.81 -10.14
N GLY A 364 2.12 4.78 -11.43
CA GLY A 364 2.20 5.92 -12.34
C GLY A 364 1.17 7.04 -12.14
N ALA A 365 0.31 6.98 -11.09
CA ALA A 365 -0.77 7.94 -10.86
C ALA A 365 -0.30 9.39 -10.73
N ASP A 366 0.81 9.61 -10.01
CA ASP A 366 1.37 10.95 -9.82
C ASP A 366 2.04 11.47 -11.10
N ASP A 367 2.69 10.58 -11.83
CA ASP A 367 3.37 10.92 -13.09
C ASP A 367 2.37 11.33 -14.17
N VAL A 368 1.31 10.53 -14.38
CA VAL A 368 0.29 10.85 -15.39
C VAL A 368 -0.51 12.09 -15.03
N ALA A 369 -0.64 12.39 -13.73
CA ALA A 369 -1.26 13.62 -13.25
C ALA A 369 -0.45 14.85 -13.64
N PHE A 370 0.88 14.79 -13.52
CA PHE A 370 1.75 15.84 -14.01
C PHE A 370 1.66 15.97 -15.54
N ASP A 371 1.67 14.86 -16.29
CA ASP A 371 1.53 14.87 -17.74
C ASP A 371 0.28 15.63 -18.17
N ALA A 372 -0.86 15.35 -17.54
CA ALA A 372 -2.13 16.03 -17.83
C ALA A 372 -2.09 17.51 -17.44
N ALA A 373 -1.58 17.83 -16.25
CA ALA A 373 -1.46 19.20 -15.76
C ALA A 373 -0.57 20.05 -16.66
N PHE A 374 0.56 19.50 -17.12
CA PHE A 374 1.50 20.19 -17.97
C PHE A 374 0.89 20.55 -19.35
N ILE A 375 0.17 19.61 -19.98
CA ILE A 375 -0.50 19.86 -21.25
C ILE A 375 -1.63 20.88 -21.07
N ALA A 376 -2.46 20.72 -20.04
CA ALA A 376 -3.57 21.62 -19.73
C ALA A 376 -3.10 23.05 -19.49
N HIS A 377 -2.05 23.23 -18.67
CA HIS A 377 -1.46 24.54 -18.40
C HIS A 377 -0.82 25.17 -19.62
N THR A 378 -0.08 24.38 -20.43
CA THR A 378 0.65 24.91 -21.59
C THR A 378 -0.28 25.40 -22.71
N TRP A 379 -1.41 24.71 -22.94
CA TRP A 379 -2.28 24.98 -24.08
C TRP A 379 -3.70 25.43 -23.73
N GLY A 380 -4.04 25.50 -22.45
CA GLY A 380 -5.38 25.89 -22.01
C GLY A 380 -6.45 24.86 -22.42
N LEU A 381 -6.14 23.55 -22.38
CA LEU A 381 -7.01 22.47 -22.85
C LEU A 381 -7.55 21.66 -21.68
N ASN A 382 -8.81 21.22 -21.79
CA ASN A 382 -9.36 20.13 -21.00
C ASN A 382 -8.82 18.82 -21.57
N VAL A 383 -7.95 18.12 -20.84
CA VAL A 383 -7.24 16.97 -21.40
C VAL A 383 -7.34 15.74 -20.48
N ARG A 384 -7.45 14.56 -21.09
CA ARG A 384 -7.23 13.27 -20.44
C ARG A 384 -5.95 12.65 -20.97
N VAL A 385 -5.03 12.30 -20.08
CA VAL A 385 -3.85 11.49 -20.37
C VAL A 385 -4.07 10.10 -19.80
N GLN A 386 -3.89 9.09 -20.61
CA GLN A 386 -3.91 7.69 -20.19
C GLN A 386 -2.68 7.00 -20.75
N TRP A 387 -1.96 6.28 -19.90
CA TRP A 387 -0.82 5.47 -20.31
C TRP A 387 -1.26 4.20 -21.04
N SER A 388 -0.36 3.61 -21.79
CA SER A 388 -0.53 2.25 -22.32
C SER A 388 -0.16 1.20 -21.23
N ARG A 389 -0.47 -0.07 -21.49
CA ARG A 389 0.00 -1.15 -20.65
C ARG A 389 1.53 -1.23 -20.64
N GLU A 390 2.13 -1.02 -21.80
CA GLU A 390 3.58 -1.00 -21.94
C GLU A 390 4.20 0.13 -21.10
N ASP A 391 3.66 1.35 -21.12
CA ASP A 391 4.12 2.45 -20.27
C ASP A 391 4.01 2.08 -18.79
N GLU A 392 2.88 1.50 -18.36
CA GLU A 392 2.68 1.08 -16.96
C GLU A 392 3.72 0.06 -16.50
N LEU A 393 4.10 -0.89 -17.35
CA LEU A 393 5.06 -1.95 -17.01
C LEU A 393 6.52 -1.57 -17.26
N THR A 394 6.81 -0.46 -17.96
CA THR A 394 8.19 -0.06 -18.28
C THR A 394 8.67 1.18 -17.52
N VAL A 395 7.82 2.19 -17.36
CA VAL A 395 8.25 3.49 -16.81
C VAL A 395 7.61 3.86 -15.48
N SER A 396 6.54 3.15 -15.05
CA SER A 396 5.98 3.29 -13.71
C SER A 396 7.04 2.88 -12.66
N PRO A 397 7.01 3.46 -11.46
CA PRO A 397 7.88 2.99 -10.39
C PRO A 397 7.60 1.51 -10.06
N MET A 398 8.64 0.76 -9.75
CA MET A 398 8.57 -0.67 -9.38
C MET A 398 8.78 -0.85 -7.88
N GLY A 399 8.30 -1.96 -7.31
CA GLY A 399 8.69 -2.41 -5.98
C GLY A 399 10.15 -2.86 -5.99
N SER A 400 10.92 -2.38 -5.02
CA SER A 400 12.35 -2.69 -4.90
C SER A 400 12.59 -4.19 -4.72
N ALA A 401 13.58 -4.73 -5.42
CA ALA A 401 14.11 -6.04 -5.12
C ALA A 401 14.77 -6.05 -3.74
N SER A 402 14.88 -7.24 -3.13
CA SER A 402 15.55 -7.42 -1.83
C SER A 402 16.37 -8.71 -1.83
N SER A 403 17.55 -8.66 -1.23
CA SER A 403 18.32 -9.82 -0.81
C SER A 403 18.45 -9.77 0.71
N VAL A 404 18.10 -10.86 1.38
CA VAL A 404 18.06 -10.94 2.85
C VAL A 404 18.92 -12.12 3.27
N GLU A 405 19.99 -11.87 4.00
CA GLU A 405 20.81 -12.92 4.61
C GLU A 405 20.56 -12.95 6.11
N ILE A 406 20.31 -14.13 6.65
CA ILE A 406 20.11 -14.31 8.09
C ILE A 406 21.07 -15.36 8.61
N GLN A 407 21.73 -15.03 9.71
CA GLN A 407 22.52 -15.95 10.52
C GLN A 407 21.84 -16.11 11.88
N ALA A 408 21.58 -17.35 12.27
CA ALA A 408 20.96 -17.63 13.58
C ALA A 408 21.56 -18.88 14.21
N GLY A 409 21.62 -18.90 15.54
CA GLY A 409 22.12 -20.03 16.30
C GLY A 409 21.16 -20.43 17.43
N LEU A 410 21.08 -21.75 17.70
CA LEU A 410 20.26 -22.32 18.77
C LEU A 410 21.09 -22.71 19.98
N SER A 411 20.53 -22.58 21.17
CA SER A 411 21.03 -23.24 22.39
C SER A 411 20.80 -24.75 22.34
N ALA A 412 21.39 -25.47 23.28
CA ALA A 412 21.16 -26.91 23.44
C ALA A 412 19.68 -27.25 23.69
N GLU A 413 18.94 -26.35 24.31
CA GLU A 413 17.51 -26.46 24.59
C GLU A 413 16.61 -26.04 23.40
N GLY A 414 17.25 -25.61 22.26
CA GLY A 414 16.57 -25.19 21.06
C GLY A 414 15.91 -23.83 21.13
N PHE A 415 16.48 -22.87 21.90
CA PHE A 415 16.11 -21.46 21.86
C PHE A 415 17.07 -20.66 20.98
N ILE A 416 16.54 -19.65 20.27
CA ILE A 416 17.34 -18.77 19.42
C ILE A 416 18.22 -17.88 20.32
N GLN A 417 19.54 -18.04 20.24
CA GLN A 417 20.52 -17.27 21.04
C GLN A 417 20.99 -16.01 20.34
N ASN A 418 21.16 -16.06 19.02
CA ASN A 418 21.59 -14.93 18.23
C ASN A 418 20.83 -14.91 16.91
N TRP A 419 20.64 -13.70 16.39
CA TRP A 419 19.97 -13.45 15.12
C TRP A 419 20.61 -12.22 14.48
N HIS A 420 21.30 -12.43 13.37
CA HIS A 420 21.88 -11.37 12.57
C HIS A 420 21.25 -11.37 11.18
N VAL A 421 20.53 -10.30 10.84
CA VAL A 421 19.90 -10.12 9.53
C VAL A 421 20.56 -8.98 8.79
N GLN A 422 20.93 -9.21 7.54
CA GLN A 422 21.48 -8.25 6.60
C GLN A 422 20.54 -8.11 5.42
N VAL A 423 20.18 -6.88 5.07
CA VAL A 423 19.22 -6.59 3.99
C VAL A 423 19.86 -5.68 2.96
N TRP A 424 19.98 -6.14 1.73
CA TRP A 424 20.33 -5.34 0.55
C TRP A 424 19.05 -4.91 -0.14
N SER A 425 18.81 -3.62 -0.25
CA SER A 425 17.66 -3.07 -0.97
C SER A 425 17.87 -1.63 -1.41
N HIS A 426 17.12 -1.21 -2.42
CA HIS A 426 16.96 0.18 -2.79
C HIS A 426 15.92 0.88 -1.93
N ALA A 427 15.74 2.19 -2.15
CA ALA A 427 14.69 2.95 -1.48
C ALA A 427 13.28 2.42 -1.82
N HIS A 428 12.42 2.39 -0.81
CA HIS A 428 11.01 2.00 -0.95
C HIS A 428 10.05 3.20 -0.87
N VAL A 429 10.56 4.43 -0.90
CA VAL A 429 9.72 5.63 -0.66
C VAL A 429 10.05 6.81 -1.59
N ASN A 430 10.63 6.55 -2.77
CA ASN A 430 10.92 7.57 -3.77
C ASN A 430 9.63 8.07 -4.45
N ARG A 431 8.93 9.01 -3.82
CA ARG A 431 7.62 9.50 -4.25
C ARG A 431 7.45 11.00 -3.96
N PRO A 432 6.48 11.69 -4.57
CA PRO A 432 6.14 13.08 -4.23
C PRO A 432 6.04 13.31 -2.72
N GLY A 433 6.66 14.38 -2.22
CA GLY A 433 6.72 14.68 -0.79
C GLY A 433 7.81 13.96 0.00
N TRP A 434 8.62 13.11 -0.63
CA TRP A 434 9.75 12.45 0.00
C TRP A 434 11.07 12.95 -0.60
N GLY A 435 11.92 13.54 0.24
CA GLY A 435 13.17 14.17 -0.19
C GLY A 435 12.98 15.57 -0.79
N ASN A 436 14.09 16.18 -1.19
CA ASN A 436 14.13 17.54 -1.77
C ASN A 436 14.24 17.43 -3.30
N GLY A 437 13.20 17.80 -4.04
CA GLY A 437 13.20 17.81 -5.49
C GLY A 437 11.88 17.33 -6.09
N LEU A 438 11.84 17.23 -7.41
CA LEU A 438 10.69 16.72 -8.14
C LEU A 438 10.79 15.18 -8.26
N GLN A 439 9.72 14.50 -7.91
CA GLN A 439 9.60 13.03 -8.03
C GLN A 439 8.57 12.62 -9.10
N LEU A 440 8.60 13.32 -10.24
CA LEU A 440 7.66 13.16 -11.35
C LEU A 440 8.44 12.92 -12.66
N LEU A 441 8.20 11.79 -13.30
CA LEU A 441 8.92 11.39 -14.52
C LEU A 441 8.80 12.42 -15.65
N GLY A 442 7.57 12.89 -15.93
CA GLY A 442 7.33 13.89 -16.96
C GLY A 442 8.03 15.22 -16.67
N ALA A 443 8.15 15.58 -15.38
CA ALA A 443 8.90 16.80 -15.00
C ALA A 443 10.41 16.65 -15.24
N TRP A 444 11.00 15.48 -14.97
CA TRP A 444 12.42 15.22 -15.32
C TRP A 444 12.66 15.28 -16.82
N GLN A 445 11.70 14.79 -17.61
CA GLN A 445 11.79 14.84 -19.08
C GLN A 445 11.61 16.24 -19.64
N ALA A 446 10.69 17.04 -19.06
CA ALA A 446 10.42 18.40 -19.51
C ALA A 446 11.46 19.44 -19.04
N PHE A 447 12.03 19.23 -17.85
CA PHE A 447 12.91 20.18 -17.16
C PHE A 447 14.20 19.49 -16.69
N PRO A 448 15.16 19.19 -17.58
CA PRO A 448 16.37 18.42 -17.25
C PRO A 448 17.31 19.10 -16.26
N ASP A 449 17.19 20.41 -16.05
CA ASP A 449 17.95 21.15 -15.04
C ASP A 449 17.44 20.92 -13.60
N GLU A 450 16.23 20.38 -13.43
CA GLU A 450 15.70 20.00 -12.13
C GLU A 450 16.37 18.71 -11.66
N LYS A 451 16.93 18.77 -10.43
CA LYS A 451 17.61 17.60 -9.86
C LYS A 451 16.62 16.51 -9.52
N ILE A 452 16.92 15.30 -9.98
CA ILE A 452 16.32 14.08 -9.46
C ILE A 452 16.79 13.94 -7.99
N PRO A 453 15.87 13.83 -7.02
CA PRO A 453 16.24 13.71 -5.62
C PRO A 453 17.10 12.47 -5.36
N GLU A 454 18.10 12.63 -4.49
CA GLU A 454 18.84 11.47 -4.00
C GLU A 454 17.89 10.49 -3.30
N PRO A 455 17.98 9.18 -3.61
CA PRO A 455 17.14 8.20 -2.98
C PRO A 455 17.44 8.12 -1.48
N LYS A 456 16.37 8.03 -0.69
CA LYS A 456 16.44 7.83 0.76
C LYS A 456 15.41 6.79 1.15
N ASP A 457 15.74 5.97 2.14
CA ASP A 457 14.78 5.02 2.66
C ASP A 457 14.26 5.42 4.04
N MET A 458 13.17 4.80 4.45
CA MET A 458 12.54 5.03 5.75
C MET A 458 13.29 4.22 6.82
N PRO A 459 13.79 4.88 7.89
CA PRO A 459 14.50 4.16 8.96
C PRO A 459 13.54 3.35 9.83
N LEU A 460 14.09 2.44 10.65
CA LEU A 460 13.36 1.79 11.73
C LEU A 460 12.85 2.84 12.74
N PRO A 461 11.73 2.60 13.46
CA PRO A 461 10.93 1.35 13.46
C PRO A 461 9.95 1.21 12.30
N ALA A 462 9.67 2.25 11.52
CA ALA A 462 8.70 2.17 10.42
C ALA A 462 9.24 1.31 9.26
N GLY A 463 10.52 1.48 8.92
CA GLY A 463 11.24 0.75 7.90
C GLY A 463 10.72 0.94 6.47
N GLY A 464 11.64 1.05 5.52
CA GLY A 464 11.39 0.86 4.10
C GLY A 464 11.81 -0.56 3.70
N GLY A 465 13.04 -0.73 3.22
CA GLY A 465 13.64 -2.04 2.99
C GLY A 465 13.76 -2.89 4.24
N LEU A 466 13.93 -2.26 5.40
CA LEU A 466 13.98 -2.92 6.71
C LEU A 466 12.61 -3.19 7.35
N ARG A 467 11.49 -2.93 6.67
CA ARG A 467 10.17 -3.22 7.26
C ARG A 467 10.02 -4.69 7.56
N ASN A 468 9.72 -5.03 8.83
CA ASN A 468 9.68 -6.40 9.35
C ASN A 468 11.01 -7.18 9.23
N ALA A 469 12.18 -6.51 9.13
CA ALA A 469 13.48 -7.18 9.24
C ALA A 469 13.79 -7.62 10.69
N VAL A 470 13.19 -6.92 11.66
CA VAL A 470 13.19 -7.36 13.08
C VAL A 470 12.23 -8.54 13.20
N PRO A 471 12.69 -9.74 13.65
CA PRO A 471 11.78 -10.87 13.84
C PRO A 471 10.76 -10.58 14.94
N ALA A 472 9.52 -11.04 14.74
CA ALA A 472 8.45 -10.91 15.74
C ALA A 472 8.52 -12.02 16.82
N TYR A 473 9.69 -12.59 17.02
CA TYR A 473 10.00 -13.67 17.94
C TYR A 473 11.00 -13.21 19.00
N GLU A 474 11.02 -13.86 20.14
CA GLU A 474 12.06 -13.66 21.13
C GLU A 474 13.37 -14.33 20.70
N VAL A 475 14.40 -13.52 20.60
CA VAL A 475 15.76 -13.92 20.28
C VAL A 475 16.72 -13.39 21.34
N GLY A 476 17.88 -14.02 21.50
CA GLY A 476 18.87 -13.59 22.51
C GLY A 476 19.57 -12.30 22.12
N GLU A 477 20.46 -12.36 21.16
CA GLU A 477 21.14 -11.20 20.58
C GLU A 477 20.58 -10.92 19.20
N LEU A 478 20.22 -9.68 18.90
CA LEU A 478 19.67 -9.24 17.62
C LEU A 478 20.55 -8.18 16.99
N THR A 479 20.94 -8.38 15.73
CA THR A 479 21.55 -7.35 14.90
C THR A 479 20.81 -7.25 13.57
N VAL A 480 20.44 -6.03 13.19
CA VAL A 480 19.84 -5.70 11.88
C VAL A 480 20.76 -4.75 11.15
N GLU A 481 21.21 -5.15 9.97
CA GLU A 481 22.11 -4.38 9.13
C GLU A 481 21.44 -4.05 7.79
N HIS A 482 21.58 -2.81 7.33
CA HIS A 482 21.08 -2.35 6.03
C HIS A 482 22.24 -2.04 5.10
N HIS A 483 22.24 -2.68 3.95
CA HIS A 483 23.10 -2.39 2.81
C HIS A 483 22.27 -1.61 1.78
N PHE A 484 22.19 -0.29 1.98
CA PHE A 484 21.36 0.57 1.15
C PHE A 484 21.99 0.82 -0.21
N LEU A 485 21.24 0.55 -1.28
CA LEU A 485 21.65 0.67 -2.68
C LEU A 485 21.05 1.95 -3.28
N GLU A 486 21.88 2.95 -3.59
CA GLU A 486 21.40 4.22 -4.15
C GLU A 486 21.05 4.12 -5.64
N LYS A 487 21.80 3.31 -6.39
CA LYS A 487 21.60 3.13 -7.83
C LYS A 487 20.76 1.90 -8.10
N SER A 488 19.68 2.04 -8.85
CA SER A 488 18.79 0.93 -9.23
C SER A 488 18.76 0.77 -10.75
N PRO A 489 18.72 -0.47 -11.26
CA PRO A 489 18.55 -0.71 -12.70
C PRO A 489 17.17 -0.31 -13.22
N VAL A 490 16.19 -0.13 -12.36
CA VAL A 490 14.83 0.30 -12.69
C VAL A 490 14.40 1.44 -11.75
N ARG A 491 13.38 2.21 -12.09
CA ARG A 491 12.81 3.20 -11.18
C ARG A 491 12.06 2.49 -10.06
N VAL A 492 12.42 2.74 -8.81
CA VAL A 492 11.83 2.05 -7.64
C VAL A 492 11.07 3.01 -6.73
N SER A 493 9.99 2.52 -6.13
CA SER A 493 9.22 3.20 -5.09
C SER A 493 8.40 2.21 -4.25
N ALA A 494 7.41 2.73 -3.51
CA ALA A 494 6.60 1.96 -2.59
C ALA A 494 5.68 0.97 -3.31
N LEU A 495 5.90 -0.31 -3.13
CA LEU A 495 4.94 -1.38 -3.41
C LEU A 495 4.31 -1.83 -2.09
N ARG A 496 3.07 -2.27 -2.08
CA ARG A 496 2.35 -2.78 -0.89
C ARG A 496 3.24 -3.64 -0.02
N SER A 497 3.33 -3.34 1.27
CA SER A 497 4.19 -3.98 2.27
C SER A 497 5.68 -3.59 2.27
N LEU A 498 6.19 -2.91 1.26
CA LEU A 498 7.61 -2.52 1.14
C LEU A 498 8.54 -3.74 1.33
N GLY A 499 9.49 -3.65 2.29
CA GLY A 499 10.40 -4.74 2.65
C GLY A 499 9.75 -5.91 3.38
N ALA A 500 8.56 -5.74 3.98
CA ALA A 500 7.95 -6.77 4.83
C ALA A 500 7.68 -8.09 4.09
N HIS A 501 7.33 -8.04 2.80
CA HIS A 501 7.12 -9.27 2.01
C HIS A 501 8.39 -10.13 1.95
N ALA A 502 9.54 -9.55 1.62
CA ALA A 502 10.81 -10.27 1.51
C ALA A 502 11.37 -10.65 2.89
N ASN A 503 11.33 -9.72 3.86
CA ASN A 503 11.89 -9.95 5.19
C ASN A 503 11.12 -11.02 5.96
N THR A 504 9.78 -11.00 5.92
CA THR A 504 8.97 -12.03 6.59
C THR A 504 9.12 -13.38 5.88
N PHE A 505 9.22 -13.41 4.55
CA PHE A 505 9.55 -14.64 3.82
C PHE A 505 10.86 -15.24 4.35
N ALA A 506 11.93 -14.46 4.42
CA ALA A 506 13.24 -14.91 4.91
C ALA A 506 13.18 -15.40 6.36
N ILE A 507 12.56 -14.62 7.24
CA ILE A 507 12.42 -14.95 8.67
C ILE A 507 11.64 -16.26 8.83
N GLU A 508 10.49 -16.39 8.18
CA GLU A 508 9.59 -17.53 8.38
C GLU A 508 10.11 -18.82 7.75
N CYS A 509 10.83 -18.71 6.64
CA CYS A 509 11.53 -19.87 6.08
C CYS A 509 12.69 -20.32 6.98
N LEU A 510 13.46 -19.38 7.55
CA LEU A 510 14.55 -19.74 8.49
C LEU A 510 13.99 -20.31 9.80
N MET A 511 12.88 -19.78 10.33
CA MET A 511 12.20 -20.34 11.51
C MET A 511 11.81 -21.81 11.30
N ASP A 512 11.39 -22.14 10.09
CA ASP A 512 11.07 -23.52 9.72
C ASP A 512 12.32 -24.40 9.65
N GLU A 513 13.41 -23.91 9.02
CA GLU A 513 14.71 -24.60 9.00
C GLU A 513 15.30 -24.83 10.40
N LEU A 514 15.17 -23.84 11.30
CA LEU A 514 15.61 -23.97 12.68
C LEU A 514 14.76 -25.00 13.45
N SER A 515 13.46 -25.08 13.17
CA SER A 515 12.58 -26.09 13.77
C SER A 515 13.01 -27.52 13.37
N GLU A 516 13.36 -27.73 12.09
CA GLU A 516 13.87 -29.00 11.59
C GLU A 516 15.19 -29.39 12.26
N VAL A 517 16.17 -28.48 12.33
CA VAL A 517 17.46 -28.71 12.98
C VAL A 517 17.30 -29.05 14.46
N SER A 518 16.33 -28.46 15.13
CA SER A 518 16.03 -28.71 16.57
C SER A 518 15.12 -29.95 16.78
N GLY A 519 14.64 -30.59 15.70
CA GLY A 519 13.74 -31.74 15.78
C GLY A 519 12.36 -31.40 16.32
N GLN A 520 11.92 -30.14 16.22
CA GLN A 520 10.66 -29.65 16.76
C GLN A 520 9.63 -29.44 15.62
N ASP A 521 8.35 -29.59 15.94
CA ASP A 521 7.28 -29.19 15.02
C ASP A 521 7.32 -27.67 14.76
N PRO A 522 7.16 -27.21 13.51
CA PRO A 522 7.22 -25.79 13.17
C PRO A 522 6.27 -24.88 13.96
N VAL A 523 5.06 -25.36 14.31
CA VAL A 523 4.10 -24.63 15.15
C VAL A 523 4.60 -24.55 16.60
N ALA A 524 5.03 -25.69 17.15
CA ALA A 524 5.55 -25.76 18.50
C ALA A 524 6.80 -24.89 18.67
N PHE A 525 7.70 -24.87 17.67
CA PHE A 525 8.89 -24.04 17.66
C PHE A 525 8.55 -22.54 17.67
N ARG A 526 7.59 -22.11 16.86
CA ARG A 526 7.11 -20.70 16.86
C ARG A 526 6.49 -20.32 18.21
N LEU A 527 5.61 -21.15 18.74
CA LEU A 527 4.96 -20.89 20.04
C LEU A 527 5.97 -20.85 21.21
N LYS A 528 7.08 -21.56 21.12
CA LYS A 528 8.18 -21.51 22.11
C LYS A 528 8.87 -20.14 22.14
N HIS A 529 8.92 -19.43 21.01
CA HIS A 529 9.57 -18.14 20.87
C HIS A 529 8.58 -16.95 20.85
N LEU A 530 7.31 -17.17 21.16
CA LEU A 530 6.27 -16.15 21.25
C LEU A 530 5.79 -15.99 22.69
N THR A 531 5.87 -14.79 23.24
CA THR A 531 5.34 -14.44 24.57
C THR A 531 4.05 -13.65 24.49
N ASP A 532 3.84 -12.87 23.41
CA ASP A 532 2.62 -12.10 23.18
C ASP A 532 1.40 -13.04 23.02
N PRO A 533 0.39 -12.97 23.92
CA PRO A 533 -0.77 -13.87 23.87
C PRO A 533 -1.59 -13.74 22.59
N ARG A 534 -1.66 -12.55 21.97
CA ARG A 534 -2.36 -12.34 20.69
C ARG A 534 -1.62 -13.02 19.54
N ALA A 535 -0.30 -12.92 19.52
CA ALA A 535 0.55 -13.64 18.57
C ALA A 535 0.37 -15.17 18.69
N ARG A 536 0.40 -15.68 19.93
CA ARG A 536 0.18 -17.10 20.19
C ARG A 536 -1.20 -17.56 19.74
N HIS A 537 -2.22 -16.74 20.00
CA HIS A 537 -3.60 -17.05 19.62
C HIS A 537 -3.76 -17.23 18.11
N VAL A 538 -3.27 -16.31 17.28
CA VAL A 538 -3.40 -16.42 15.83
C VAL A 538 -2.65 -17.63 15.26
N VAL A 539 -1.47 -17.98 15.83
CA VAL A 539 -0.70 -19.17 15.43
C VAL A 539 -1.42 -20.45 15.80
N GLN A 540 -1.97 -20.56 17.02
CA GLN A 540 -2.72 -21.72 17.49
C GLN A 540 -4.01 -21.90 16.68
N LYS A 541 -4.74 -20.79 16.43
CA LYS A 541 -6.00 -20.84 15.72
C LYS A 541 -5.85 -21.30 14.28
N VAL A 542 -4.85 -20.81 13.54
CA VAL A 542 -4.65 -21.24 12.16
C VAL A 542 -4.16 -22.68 12.07
N ALA A 543 -3.38 -23.16 13.04
CA ALA A 543 -2.96 -24.56 13.12
C ALA A 543 -4.17 -25.49 13.36
N GLU A 544 -5.12 -25.06 14.19
CA GLU A 544 -6.41 -25.75 14.39
C GLU A 544 -7.23 -25.79 13.11
N MET A 545 -7.45 -24.62 12.47
CA MET A 545 -8.24 -24.49 11.24
C MET A 545 -7.72 -25.37 10.11
N SER A 546 -6.40 -25.44 9.93
CA SER A 546 -5.75 -26.21 8.88
C SER A 546 -5.61 -27.70 9.19
N ASN A 547 -6.01 -28.15 10.38
CA ASN A 547 -5.72 -29.49 10.89
C ASN A 547 -4.22 -29.86 10.75
N TRP A 548 -3.34 -28.97 11.20
CA TRP A 548 -1.89 -29.01 11.00
C TRP A 548 -1.26 -30.38 11.28
N HIS A 549 -1.73 -31.09 12.29
CA HIS A 549 -1.19 -32.39 12.68
C HIS A 549 -1.45 -33.50 11.65
N ALA A 550 -2.42 -33.33 10.76
CA ALA A 550 -2.76 -34.26 9.70
C ALA A 550 -2.11 -33.96 8.33
N ARG A 551 -1.10 -33.08 8.28
CA ARG A 551 -0.50 -32.55 7.04
C ARG A 551 0.27 -33.54 6.16
N GLY A 552 0.41 -34.80 6.59
CA GLY A 552 1.15 -35.81 5.83
C GLY A 552 2.67 -35.69 5.94
N HIS A 553 3.38 -36.40 5.08
CA HIS A 553 4.86 -36.46 5.08
C HIS A 553 5.46 -35.53 4.03
N ALA A 554 6.67 -35.01 4.31
CA ALA A 554 7.44 -34.24 3.35
C ALA A 554 7.82 -35.07 2.11
N GLY A 555 8.00 -34.39 0.95
CA GLY A 555 8.41 -35.02 -0.30
C GLY A 555 7.32 -35.77 -1.05
N SER A 556 6.05 -35.58 -0.70
CA SER A 556 4.91 -36.27 -1.33
C SER A 556 4.31 -35.54 -2.53
N GLY A 557 4.82 -34.38 -2.90
CA GLY A 557 4.23 -33.48 -3.90
C GLY A 557 3.12 -32.60 -3.34
N ILE A 558 2.54 -32.95 -2.18
CA ILE A 558 1.58 -32.11 -1.44
C ILE A 558 2.29 -31.54 -0.21
N GLY A 559 2.26 -30.22 -0.05
CA GLY A 559 2.93 -29.56 1.07
C GLY A 559 2.03 -28.63 1.85
N TYR A 560 2.33 -28.51 3.14
CA TYR A 560 1.75 -27.54 4.06
C TYR A 560 2.86 -26.70 4.65
N GLY A 561 2.68 -25.40 4.67
CA GLY A 561 3.63 -24.48 5.29
C GLY A 561 2.92 -23.44 6.13
N MET A 562 3.50 -23.12 7.26
CA MET A 562 3.00 -22.10 8.19
C MET A 562 3.94 -20.89 8.20
N ALA A 563 3.35 -19.70 8.44
CA ALA A 563 4.09 -18.49 8.76
C ALA A 563 3.28 -17.57 9.68
N TYR A 564 3.98 -16.69 10.39
CA TYR A 564 3.43 -15.69 11.28
C TYR A 564 4.13 -14.34 11.05
N GLY A 565 3.41 -13.24 11.27
CA GLY A 565 3.98 -11.91 11.30
C GLY A 565 3.08 -10.90 12.00
N ARG A 566 3.70 -9.86 12.56
CA ARG A 566 3.02 -8.68 13.07
C ARG A 566 3.48 -7.50 12.23
N TYR A 567 2.59 -6.92 11.43
CA TYR A 567 2.96 -5.87 10.48
C TYR A 567 3.60 -4.67 11.18
N LYS A 568 4.77 -4.22 10.68
CA LYS A 568 5.60 -3.17 11.30
C LYS A 568 6.00 -3.47 12.76
N ASN A 569 5.94 -4.71 13.21
CA ASN A 569 6.17 -5.14 14.59
C ASN A 569 5.25 -4.49 15.65
N LYS A 570 4.22 -3.75 15.21
CA LYS A 570 3.29 -3.04 16.12
C LYS A 570 1.82 -2.99 15.65
N ALA A 571 1.54 -3.22 14.37
CA ALA A 571 0.19 -3.21 13.81
C ALA A 571 -0.49 -4.58 13.92
N GLY A 572 -1.36 -4.95 12.96
CA GLY A 572 -2.11 -6.20 12.98
C GLY A 572 -1.25 -7.45 13.01
N TYR A 573 -1.79 -8.52 13.56
CA TYR A 573 -1.18 -9.86 13.63
C TYR A 573 -1.79 -10.75 12.56
N CYS A 574 -0.97 -11.62 11.97
CA CYS A 574 -1.44 -12.63 11.03
C CYS A 574 -0.64 -13.91 11.16
N ALA A 575 -1.32 -15.04 11.29
CA ALA A 575 -0.75 -16.35 11.02
C ALA A 575 -1.49 -16.99 9.85
N LEU A 576 -0.76 -17.74 9.04
CA LEU A 576 -1.27 -18.31 7.80
C LEU A 576 -0.69 -19.70 7.56
N VAL A 577 -1.52 -20.62 7.07
CA VAL A 577 -1.12 -21.93 6.56
C VAL A 577 -1.52 -22.02 5.11
N ALA A 578 -0.56 -22.38 4.24
CA ALA A 578 -0.81 -22.67 2.84
C ALA A 578 -0.69 -24.18 2.58
N LYS A 579 -1.60 -24.72 1.75
CA LYS A 579 -1.52 -26.05 1.18
C LYS A 579 -1.24 -25.94 -0.31
N VAL A 580 -0.18 -26.58 -0.78
CA VAL A 580 0.23 -26.56 -2.18
C VAL A 580 0.32 -27.97 -2.75
N GLU A 581 0.17 -28.06 -4.06
CA GLU A 581 0.56 -29.19 -4.88
C GLU A 581 1.71 -28.74 -5.79
N VAL A 582 2.78 -29.50 -5.83
CA VAL A 582 3.91 -29.24 -6.69
C VAL A 582 4.10 -30.39 -7.66
N SER A 583 3.86 -30.12 -8.94
CA SER A 583 4.05 -31.08 -10.04
C SER A 583 4.84 -30.38 -11.16
N GLU A 584 4.22 -29.98 -12.26
CA GLU A 584 4.84 -29.17 -13.31
C GLU A 584 5.06 -27.72 -12.85
N ARG A 585 4.22 -27.24 -11.94
CA ARG A 585 4.29 -25.92 -11.31
C ARG A 585 3.74 -25.98 -9.87
N VAL A 586 3.94 -24.92 -9.12
CA VAL A 586 3.29 -24.77 -7.82
C VAL A 586 1.84 -24.36 -8.02
N LYS A 587 0.92 -25.15 -7.46
CA LYS A 587 -0.51 -24.83 -7.37
C LYS A 587 -0.90 -24.66 -5.91
N VAL A 588 -1.41 -23.49 -5.55
CA VAL A 588 -1.96 -23.27 -4.21
C VAL A 588 -3.40 -23.85 -4.19
N LEU A 589 -3.62 -24.79 -3.30
CA LEU A 589 -4.92 -25.47 -3.20
C LEU A 589 -5.83 -24.76 -2.21
N GLN A 590 -5.28 -24.40 -1.05
CA GLN A 590 -6.03 -23.79 0.03
C GLN A 590 -5.14 -22.94 0.92
N VAL A 591 -5.71 -21.86 1.47
CA VAL A 591 -5.06 -20.99 2.44
C VAL A 591 -5.98 -20.77 3.63
N TRP A 592 -5.50 -21.07 4.83
CA TRP A 592 -6.12 -20.71 6.09
C TRP A 592 -5.40 -19.49 6.66
N SER A 593 -6.14 -18.51 7.13
CA SER A 593 -5.57 -17.29 7.72
C SER A 593 -6.31 -16.90 8.98
N CYS A 594 -5.57 -16.57 10.04
CA CYS A 594 -6.11 -15.96 11.25
C CYS A 594 -5.50 -14.57 11.41
N VAL A 595 -6.33 -13.53 11.44
CA VAL A 595 -5.92 -12.12 11.53
C VAL A 595 -6.54 -11.48 12.76
N ASP A 596 -5.72 -10.81 13.55
CA ASP A 596 -6.13 -9.96 14.65
C ASP A 596 -5.79 -8.50 14.32
N ALA A 597 -6.82 -7.71 14.05
CA ALA A 597 -6.75 -6.29 13.72
C ALA A 597 -7.22 -5.38 14.88
N GLY A 598 -7.34 -5.92 16.12
CA GLY A 598 -7.99 -5.21 17.22
C GLY A 598 -9.49 -5.06 16.98
N LYS A 599 -10.07 -3.93 17.36
CA LYS A 599 -11.48 -3.63 17.09
C LYS A 599 -11.74 -3.59 15.58
N VAL A 600 -12.64 -4.45 15.13
CA VAL A 600 -13.08 -4.51 13.74
C VAL A 600 -14.12 -3.40 13.48
N VAL A 601 -13.79 -2.48 12.58
CA VAL A 601 -14.70 -1.38 12.20
C VAL A 601 -15.67 -1.83 11.11
N HIS A 602 -15.13 -2.39 10.03
CA HIS A 602 -15.92 -2.79 8.86
C HIS A 602 -15.48 -4.19 8.42
N LEU A 603 -16.23 -5.20 8.84
CA LEU A 603 -15.85 -6.61 8.68
C LEU A 603 -15.67 -7.04 7.22
N ASP A 604 -16.59 -6.65 6.34
CA ASP A 604 -16.54 -6.98 4.91
C ASP A 604 -15.29 -6.35 4.26
N GLY A 605 -15.04 -5.06 4.51
CA GLY A 605 -13.85 -4.37 4.00
C GLY A 605 -12.54 -4.99 4.50
N LEU A 606 -12.47 -5.39 5.76
CA LEU A 606 -11.30 -6.06 6.32
C LEU A 606 -11.08 -7.43 5.67
N ARG A 607 -12.14 -8.23 5.50
CA ARG A 607 -12.08 -9.53 4.81
C ARG A 607 -11.56 -9.39 3.39
N ASN A 608 -12.12 -8.46 2.62
CA ASN A 608 -11.68 -8.18 1.24
C ASN A 608 -10.20 -7.76 1.17
N GLN A 609 -9.69 -7.00 2.17
CA GLN A 609 -8.27 -6.64 2.25
C GLN A 609 -7.36 -7.84 2.52
N ILE A 610 -7.81 -8.77 3.35
CA ILE A 610 -7.10 -10.03 3.65
C ILE A 610 -7.07 -10.91 2.40
N GLU A 611 -8.22 -11.17 1.77
CA GLU A 611 -8.36 -11.97 0.54
C GLU A 611 -7.47 -11.41 -0.58
N GLY A 612 -7.63 -10.13 -0.92
CA GLY A 612 -6.82 -9.47 -1.95
C GLY A 612 -5.33 -9.43 -1.62
N GLY A 613 -4.96 -9.35 -0.34
CA GLY A 613 -3.56 -9.42 0.10
C GLY A 613 -2.94 -10.80 -0.06
N ILE A 614 -3.70 -11.87 0.22
CA ILE A 614 -3.28 -13.26 0.02
C ILE A 614 -3.08 -13.54 -1.48
N LEU A 615 -4.08 -13.21 -2.32
CA LEU A 615 -4.00 -13.43 -3.76
C LEU A 615 -2.83 -12.68 -4.40
N GLN A 616 -2.60 -11.43 -3.99
CA GLN A 616 -1.48 -10.64 -4.47
C GLN A 616 -0.12 -11.23 -4.04
N ALA A 617 -0.01 -11.69 -2.78
CA ALA A 617 1.21 -12.32 -2.29
C ALA A 617 1.50 -13.66 -2.99
N ILE A 618 0.47 -14.45 -3.32
CA ILE A 618 0.60 -15.66 -4.13
C ILE A 618 1.18 -15.30 -5.51
N SER A 619 0.58 -14.30 -6.18
CA SER A 619 1.03 -13.84 -7.49
C SER A 619 2.50 -13.43 -7.48
N TRP A 620 2.89 -12.56 -6.54
CA TRP A 620 4.28 -12.11 -6.39
C TRP A 620 5.27 -13.23 -6.08
N SER A 621 4.85 -14.19 -5.27
CA SER A 621 5.72 -15.28 -4.83
C SER A 621 5.92 -16.35 -5.89
N LEU A 622 4.96 -16.53 -6.82
CA LEU A 622 4.97 -17.63 -7.78
C LEU A 622 5.26 -17.19 -9.23
N HIS A 623 4.94 -15.94 -9.61
CA HIS A 623 4.92 -15.56 -11.03
C HIS A 623 5.71 -14.30 -11.37
N GLU A 624 5.65 -13.27 -10.52
CA GLU A 624 5.97 -11.91 -10.94
C GLU A 624 7.45 -11.56 -10.78
N SER A 625 8.03 -11.04 -11.86
CA SER A 625 9.40 -10.50 -11.89
C SER A 625 9.54 -9.49 -13.02
N VAL A 626 10.11 -8.32 -12.71
CA VAL A 626 10.49 -7.36 -13.74
C VAL A 626 11.78 -7.83 -14.42
N LEU A 627 11.73 -7.94 -15.73
CA LEU A 627 12.83 -8.37 -16.57
C LEU A 627 13.31 -7.23 -17.48
N TRP A 628 14.61 -7.20 -17.76
CA TRP A 628 15.22 -6.21 -18.64
C TRP A 628 16.36 -6.78 -19.46
N THR A 629 16.69 -6.10 -20.54
CA THR A 629 17.86 -6.35 -21.41
C THR A 629 18.65 -5.05 -21.55
N GLU A 630 19.69 -5.05 -22.34
CA GLU A 630 20.41 -3.81 -22.70
C GLU A 630 19.52 -2.79 -23.47
N GLN A 631 18.40 -3.25 -24.02
CA GLN A 631 17.44 -2.43 -24.77
C GLN A 631 16.34 -1.84 -23.87
N GLY A 632 16.31 -2.14 -22.57
CA GLY A 632 15.33 -1.66 -21.60
C GLY A 632 14.51 -2.77 -20.97
N ILE A 633 13.37 -2.40 -20.38
CA ILE A 633 12.45 -3.34 -19.71
C ILE A 633 11.80 -4.24 -20.76
N SER A 634 11.92 -5.55 -20.58
CA SER A 634 11.36 -6.56 -21.47
C SER A 634 10.06 -7.18 -20.98
N SER A 635 9.75 -7.09 -19.68
CA SER A 635 8.47 -7.50 -19.10
C SER A 635 7.43 -6.38 -19.23
N ASN A 636 7.00 -6.07 -20.44
CA ASN A 636 6.23 -4.88 -20.81
C ASN A 636 4.77 -5.15 -21.19
N GLU A 637 4.37 -6.42 -21.21
CA GLU A 637 3.02 -6.87 -21.53
C GLU A 637 2.61 -8.04 -20.63
N TRP A 638 1.31 -8.40 -20.59
CA TRP A 638 0.83 -9.50 -19.74
C TRP A 638 1.41 -10.87 -20.09
N GLU A 639 1.83 -11.08 -21.34
CA GLU A 639 2.46 -12.34 -21.77
C GLU A 639 3.84 -12.56 -21.13
N ASN A 640 4.58 -11.48 -20.90
CA ASN A 640 5.95 -11.54 -20.31
C ASN A 640 6.02 -10.96 -18.88
N TYR A 641 4.89 -10.53 -18.33
CA TYR A 641 4.67 -10.21 -16.92
C TYR A 641 3.40 -10.91 -16.43
N PRO A 642 3.43 -12.22 -16.23
CA PRO A 642 2.25 -12.97 -15.80
C PRO A 642 1.86 -12.65 -14.37
N ILE A 643 0.55 -12.54 -14.13
CA ILE A 643 -0.05 -12.42 -12.78
C ILE A 643 -0.96 -13.61 -12.52
N LEU A 644 -1.34 -13.81 -11.26
CA LEU A 644 -2.28 -14.86 -10.86
C LEU A 644 -3.61 -14.74 -11.64
N SER A 645 -4.06 -15.83 -12.25
CA SER A 645 -5.32 -15.88 -12.98
C SER A 645 -6.49 -16.34 -12.08
N PHE A 646 -7.73 -16.07 -12.50
CA PHE A 646 -8.92 -16.56 -11.79
C PHE A 646 -8.97 -18.10 -11.67
N LEU A 647 -8.34 -18.82 -12.59
CA LEU A 647 -8.28 -20.28 -12.58
C LEU A 647 -7.35 -20.83 -11.49
N ASP A 648 -6.44 -20.02 -10.99
CA ASP A 648 -5.43 -20.39 -10.00
C ASP A 648 -5.75 -19.86 -8.59
N VAL A 649 -6.93 -19.23 -8.41
CA VAL A 649 -7.40 -18.75 -7.10
C VAL A 649 -7.67 -19.95 -6.18
N PRO A 650 -6.99 -20.03 -5.00
CA PRO A 650 -7.20 -21.12 -4.06
C PRO A 650 -8.50 -20.96 -3.24
N GLU A 651 -8.87 -22.00 -2.52
CA GLU A 651 -9.84 -21.88 -1.43
C GLU A 651 -9.24 -21.02 -0.30
N LEU A 652 -10.04 -20.08 0.22
CA LEU A 652 -9.65 -19.20 1.32
C LEU A 652 -10.55 -19.41 2.53
N ASP A 653 -9.97 -19.78 3.67
CA ASP A 653 -10.65 -19.85 4.96
C ASP A 653 -10.04 -18.82 5.92
N ILE A 654 -10.80 -17.77 6.22
CA ILE A 654 -10.31 -16.61 6.95
C ILE A 654 -11.07 -16.42 8.25
N HIS A 655 -10.34 -16.51 9.36
CA HIS A 655 -10.82 -16.16 10.68
C HIS A 655 -10.30 -14.76 11.07
N ILE A 656 -11.22 -13.87 11.40
CA ILE A 656 -10.92 -12.51 11.87
C ILE A 656 -11.26 -12.49 13.37
N VAL A 657 -10.26 -12.19 14.18
CA VAL A 657 -10.42 -12.00 15.62
C VAL A 657 -10.97 -10.61 15.86
N ASP A 658 -12.11 -10.48 16.54
CA ASP A 658 -12.67 -9.20 16.95
C ASP A 658 -12.34 -8.93 18.42
N GLU A 659 -11.55 -7.90 18.65
CA GLU A 659 -11.10 -7.44 19.98
C GLU A 659 -11.69 -6.05 20.27
N PRO A 660 -12.97 -5.93 20.61
CA PRO A 660 -13.67 -4.65 20.65
C PRO A 660 -13.12 -3.67 21.70
N ASN A 661 -12.40 -4.18 22.71
CA ASN A 661 -11.78 -3.36 23.76
C ASN A 661 -10.35 -2.89 23.40
N ASN A 662 -9.79 -3.38 22.29
CA ASN A 662 -8.47 -2.98 21.82
C ASN A 662 -8.61 -1.94 20.69
N PRO A 663 -7.66 -1.02 20.53
CA PRO A 663 -7.68 -0.10 19.41
C PRO A 663 -7.60 -0.87 18.07
N SER A 664 -8.23 -0.32 17.03
CA SER A 664 -8.09 -0.85 15.67
C SER A 664 -6.64 -0.73 15.22
N LEU A 665 -6.11 -1.81 14.66
CA LEU A 665 -4.74 -1.90 14.14
C LEU A 665 -4.72 -1.87 12.61
N GLY A 666 -3.65 -1.33 12.04
CA GLY A 666 -3.46 -1.33 10.60
C GLY A 666 -3.30 -2.74 10.03
N SER A 667 -4.16 -3.14 9.09
CA SER A 667 -4.22 -4.51 8.56
C SER A 667 -4.26 -4.62 7.03
N GLY A 668 -4.21 -3.50 6.29
CA GLY A 668 -4.24 -3.50 4.82
C GLY A 668 -3.07 -4.26 4.16
N GLU A 669 -1.99 -4.51 4.88
CA GLU A 669 -0.76 -5.16 4.39
C GLU A 669 -0.33 -6.36 5.25
N VAL A 670 -1.14 -6.75 6.23
CA VAL A 670 -0.74 -7.71 7.29
C VAL A 670 -0.44 -9.12 6.79
N VAL A 671 -1.10 -9.56 5.72
CA VAL A 671 -1.05 -10.96 5.25
C VAL A 671 0.08 -11.23 4.24
N THR A 672 0.61 -10.20 3.57
CA THR A 672 1.50 -10.40 2.42
C THR A 672 2.81 -11.11 2.78
N GLY A 673 3.45 -10.71 3.87
CA GLY A 673 4.68 -11.35 4.34
C GLY A 673 4.45 -12.78 4.84
N PRO A 674 3.51 -13.02 5.78
CA PRO A 674 3.18 -14.38 6.21
C PRO A 674 2.76 -15.30 5.07
N CYS A 675 2.02 -14.80 4.06
CA CYS A 675 1.65 -15.60 2.90
C CYS A 675 2.87 -16.09 2.11
N ALA A 676 3.84 -15.20 1.84
CA ALA A 676 5.08 -15.58 1.16
C ALA A 676 5.88 -16.63 1.96
N GLY A 677 6.01 -16.46 3.28
CA GLY A 677 6.68 -17.40 4.16
C GLY A 677 5.99 -18.77 4.19
N ALA A 678 4.66 -18.79 4.30
CA ALA A 678 3.90 -20.04 4.29
C ALA A 678 4.00 -20.77 2.95
N LEU A 679 4.00 -20.06 1.82
CA LEU A 679 4.21 -20.65 0.50
C LEU A 679 5.61 -21.28 0.37
N GLY A 680 6.68 -20.57 0.78
CA GLY A 680 8.03 -21.10 0.77
C GLY A 680 8.17 -22.37 1.60
N ASN A 681 7.57 -22.38 2.79
CA ASN A 681 7.56 -23.57 3.68
C ASN A 681 6.71 -24.70 3.13
N ALA A 682 5.56 -24.38 2.49
CA ALA A 682 4.70 -25.40 1.86
C ALA A 682 5.38 -26.09 0.67
N VAL A 683 6.06 -25.31 -0.17
CA VAL A 683 6.84 -25.83 -1.30
C VAL A 683 8.00 -26.71 -0.78
N ALA A 684 8.71 -26.26 0.27
CA ALA A 684 9.76 -27.05 0.90
C ALA A 684 9.22 -28.38 1.46
N HIS A 685 8.06 -28.36 2.11
CA HIS A 685 7.43 -29.59 2.60
C HIS A 685 6.96 -30.52 1.47
N ALA A 686 6.45 -29.95 0.34
CA ALA A 686 6.02 -30.74 -0.82
C ALA A 686 7.20 -31.44 -1.53
N LEU A 687 8.33 -30.78 -1.67
CA LEU A 687 9.49 -31.23 -2.44
C LEU A 687 10.58 -31.93 -1.59
N GLY A 688 10.63 -31.65 -0.29
CA GLY A 688 11.76 -32.00 0.57
C GLY A 688 13.02 -31.15 0.32
N VAL A 689 12.92 -30.06 -0.47
CA VAL A 689 14.00 -29.15 -0.83
C VAL A 689 13.57 -27.70 -0.61
N ARG A 690 14.48 -26.86 -0.11
CA ARG A 690 14.21 -25.45 0.21
C ARG A 690 14.59 -24.52 -0.95
N ALA A 691 13.55 -23.93 -1.58
CA ALA A 691 13.72 -22.83 -2.52
C ALA A 691 13.67 -21.49 -1.75
N ARG A 692 14.76 -20.70 -1.85
CA ARG A 692 14.95 -19.47 -1.06
C ARG A 692 14.84 -18.19 -1.89
N HIS A 693 14.65 -18.31 -3.19
CA HIS A 693 14.65 -17.19 -4.13
C HIS A 693 13.34 -17.13 -4.88
N MET A 694 12.57 -16.07 -4.67
CA MET A 694 11.33 -15.81 -5.42
C MET A 694 11.62 -15.23 -6.81
N PRO A 695 10.71 -15.40 -7.78
CA PRO A 695 9.47 -16.19 -7.69
C PRO A 695 9.77 -17.71 -7.71
N LEU A 696 8.89 -18.50 -7.08
CA LEU A 696 9.01 -19.96 -6.96
C LEU A 696 8.54 -20.63 -8.27
N THR A 697 9.15 -20.24 -9.39
CA THR A 697 8.86 -20.80 -10.72
C THR A 697 9.47 -22.17 -10.88
N PRO A 698 9.04 -22.99 -11.85
CA PRO A 698 9.63 -24.29 -12.13
C PRO A 698 11.15 -24.24 -12.30
N GLU A 699 11.66 -23.21 -13.00
CA GLU A 699 13.09 -23.02 -13.25
C GLU A 699 13.87 -22.80 -11.93
N ASN A 700 13.36 -21.93 -11.06
CA ASN A 700 13.99 -21.65 -9.77
C ASN A 700 13.89 -22.84 -8.81
N LEU A 701 12.84 -23.65 -8.90
CA LEU A 701 12.71 -24.88 -8.12
C LEU A 701 13.70 -25.94 -8.58
N ILE A 702 13.88 -26.13 -9.88
CA ILE A 702 14.88 -27.05 -10.44
C ILE A 702 16.29 -26.65 -9.98
N LEU A 703 16.63 -25.35 -10.08
CA LEU A 703 17.91 -24.85 -9.59
C LEU A 703 18.13 -25.14 -8.10
N ALA A 704 17.09 -25.00 -7.28
CA ALA A 704 17.16 -25.31 -5.84
C ALA A 704 17.36 -26.82 -5.60
N MET A 705 16.75 -27.68 -6.41
CA MET A 705 16.94 -29.14 -6.33
C MET A 705 18.38 -29.54 -6.74
N ASP A 706 18.91 -28.97 -7.81
CA ASP A 706 20.28 -29.26 -8.27
C ASP A 706 21.31 -28.85 -7.22
N GLN A 707 21.16 -27.67 -6.61
CA GLN A 707 22.04 -27.19 -5.53
C GLN A 707 21.98 -28.08 -4.27
N SER A 708 20.85 -28.73 -4.01
CA SER A 708 20.71 -29.64 -2.86
C SER A 708 21.47 -30.97 -3.02
N HIS A 709 21.83 -31.35 -4.26
CA HIS A 709 22.59 -32.56 -4.60
C HIS A 709 24.09 -32.31 -4.65
N GLU A 710 24.56 -31.05 -4.63
CA GLU A 710 25.98 -30.76 -4.54
C GLU A 710 26.50 -31.07 -3.11
N PRO A 711 27.59 -31.83 -2.95
CA PRO A 711 28.18 -32.08 -1.64
C PRO A 711 28.61 -30.72 -1.04
N VAL A 712 28.17 -30.45 0.19
CA VAL A 712 28.61 -29.28 0.96
C VAL A 712 30.11 -29.31 1.06
N THR A 713 30.81 -28.57 0.20
CA THR A 713 32.24 -28.33 0.37
C THR A 713 32.38 -27.41 1.60
N SER A 714 32.91 -28.00 2.66
CA SER A 714 33.14 -27.45 3.99
C SER A 714 33.97 -26.16 3.99
#